data_c60ee51ee40f8087c112cdf8aecf33ec
#
_entry.id   c60ee51ee40f8087c112cdf8aecf33ec
#
_cell.length_a   1.000
_cell.length_b   1.000
_cell.length_c   1.000
_cell.angle_alpha   90.00
_cell.angle_beta   90.00
_cell.angle_gamma   90.00
#
_symmetry.space_group_name_H-M   'P 1'
#
loop_
_entity.id
_entity.type
_entity.pdbx_description
1 polymer ?
#
loop_
_entity_poly.entity_id
_entity_poly.type
_entity_poly.pdbx_seq_one_letter_code
_entity_poly.pdbx_strand_id
1 'polypeptide(L)'
;MGKFFHRLARDCKGAVTVFVTLLLIPAVLVSGTGVDLARLYTARSILHDANQLAANSVLASYDALLQDLYGLYGVMKDDPEFAAMVDEYIQVAVFGEDWVDRETGTFQLFYGSELIPGDVTPAEGKNLANQEVLRRQIEEYAKFRAPAIIVSEILDKLDSFEKVQEDAAVIKDKMEIEDRIEEIDRLYKRIYKSIQLLNGIKDHEASAMESVNAHIGKLEEEIDALYTTRSSYTEAMLSNDEDRAADYEAKYERHILNIQALIEGGTFFSGWIPGNDNDSGTYEPGYWTSQVYQAGLNNVISDRVEELEKYIQNTDMDLSIANSFEEFCNLCQEADEKREQLEQLVDNLENRLNSGKCSEGLKNGLTKPPEDNPDGPSIIERYRDVLSYDVSAMADAMAGQDVPQIRATIERLNSVGYGDPDVNIFYSRDYMKDLDLADLSINVILENQDRGPDNQVEDKLALLDSVTPERYTVPGTFEPFESNAFKSTKNPEFYARLQEFYSRSGSGSGSGSGDDEDKEESILDTIEDILGQIQKQFSSFLQFDPEGALHYKNGSNDAGGVSTDFGMAGDWGSEDGAKDQVKKALNDNLLSSLGNAATDAADKILLLTYASEMFSCYSTNKGGGEDAPVEESMSGIPLGVDVNYYYQSELEYLYNGDLTSAENNLKSVTGMIFLVRFVFNYVASFAVSDVVNTVSSVESALAWTGPFAIVAGELVRLAMALGESVIDVSRLKDGQDVALLKASDNWRFSLSGQLDAIASGGEASLSDGAFSAEDAQDDEGLTLGYKDYLRLFLLLKDGNTLAQRTARLIELNVTNKRENIGGLADRDARETAMAQAELFQMENAVTDFSITTNVELKMLFLSMPFAQKGVNGVVPPGTLPVSVTDYRGY
;
A
#
# COMPACT_ATOMS: atom_id res chain seq x y z
N MET A 1 -50.49 74.04 69.24
CA MET A 1 -50.04 74.02 67.82
C MET A 1 -51.25 74.51 66.89
N GLY A 2 -52.45 73.96 66.98
CA GLY A 2 -53.57 74.39 66.05
C GLY A 2 -53.92 75.82 66.11
N LYS A 3 -53.82 76.57 67.24
CA LYS A 3 -54.00 78.03 67.24
C LYS A 3 -52.87 78.85 66.62
N PHE A 4 -51.70 78.32 66.50
CA PHE A 4 -50.56 78.95 65.88
C PHE A 4 -50.67 78.86 64.34
N PHE A 5 -51.10 77.78 63.84
CA PHE A 5 -51.31 77.59 62.43
C PHE A 5 -52.50 78.31 61.94
N HIS A 6 -53.59 78.47 62.72
CA HIS A 6 -54.71 79.28 62.42
C HIS A 6 -54.48 80.78 62.37
N ARG A 7 -53.52 81.31 63.21
CA ARG A 7 -53.11 82.70 63.09
C ARG A 7 -52.20 82.93 61.87
N LEU A 8 -51.30 82.02 61.58
CA LEU A 8 -50.39 82.05 60.42
C LEU A 8 -51.19 82.05 59.12
N ALA A 9 -52.26 81.30 59.06
CA ALA A 9 -53.13 81.22 57.88
C ALA A 9 -53.98 82.48 57.67
N ARG A 10 -54.15 83.36 58.66
CA ARG A 10 -55.00 84.59 58.57
C ARG A 10 -54.14 85.90 58.40
N ASP A 11 -52.90 85.82 58.54
CA ASP A 11 -52.05 86.99 58.40
C ASP A 11 -51.38 86.98 57.00
N CYS A 12 -52.06 87.63 56.05
CA CYS A 12 -51.63 87.66 54.67
C CYS A 12 -50.32 88.38 54.41
N LYS A 13 -49.72 88.99 55.38
CA LYS A 13 -48.41 89.68 55.26
C LYS A 13 -47.24 88.72 55.34
N GLY A 14 -47.35 87.50 55.96
CA GLY A 14 -46.31 86.47 56.04
C GLY A 14 -46.52 85.36 55.12
N ALA A 15 -47.72 85.21 54.49
CA ALA A 15 -48.06 84.02 53.63
C ALA A 15 -47.16 83.87 52.40
N VAL A 16 -46.75 84.96 51.80
CA VAL A 16 -45.83 84.93 50.62
C VAL A 16 -44.44 84.49 51.04
N THR A 17 -44.00 85.00 52.23
CA THR A 17 -42.62 84.55 52.69
C THR A 17 -42.62 83.07 53.11
N VAL A 18 -43.66 82.56 53.73
CA VAL A 18 -43.77 81.09 54.04
C VAL A 18 -43.95 80.31 52.76
N PHE A 19 -44.72 80.75 51.83
CA PHE A 19 -44.90 80.10 50.52
C PHE A 19 -43.61 80.09 49.68
N VAL A 20 -42.86 81.23 49.65
CA VAL A 20 -41.55 81.32 49.01
C VAL A 20 -40.52 80.41 49.70
N THR A 21 -40.54 80.36 51.00
CA THR A 21 -39.60 79.50 51.78
C THR A 21 -39.95 78.04 51.61
N LEU A 22 -41.29 77.66 51.49
CA LEU A 22 -41.75 76.29 51.21
C LEU A 22 -41.47 75.88 49.79
N LEU A 23 -41.45 76.77 48.82
CA LEU A 23 -41.03 76.47 47.46
C LEU A 23 -39.49 76.49 47.28
N LEU A 24 -38.78 77.35 47.98
CA LEU A 24 -37.36 77.54 47.85
C LEU A 24 -36.60 76.28 48.34
N ILE A 25 -37.06 75.65 49.44
CA ILE A 25 -36.45 74.39 49.94
C ILE A 25 -36.53 73.30 48.94
N PRO A 26 -37.70 72.94 48.40
CA PRO A 26 -37.73 71.87 47.32
C PRO A 26 -36.98 72.29 46.05
N ALA A 27 -37.06 73.64 45.67
CA ALA A 27 -36.33 74.09 44.50
C ALA A 27 -34.83 74.03 44.68
N VAL A 28 -34.28 74.36 45.84
CA VAL A 28 -32.87 74.20 46.12
C VAL A 28 -32.49 72.68 46.22
N LEU A 29 -33.33 71.81 46.77
CA LEU A 29 -33.10 70.36 46.80
C LEU A 29 -33.14 69.81 45.37
N VAL A 30 -34.11 70.16 44.51
CA VAL A 30 -34.17 69.66 43.15
C VAL A 30 -32.99 70.21 42.32
N SER A 31 -32.64 71.47 42.49
CA SER A 31 -31.48 72.05 41.84
C SER A 31 -30.17 71.41 42.31
N GLY A 32 -30.02 71.11 43.59
CA GLY A 32 -28.84 70.44 44.18
C GLY A 32 -28.71 69.06 43.77
N THR A 33 -29.82 68.29 43.76
CA THR A 33 -29.83 66.93 43.20
C THR A 33 -29.50 66.91 41.70
N GLY A 34 -29.99 67.93 40.93
CA GLY A 34 -29.62 68.09 39.55
C GLY A 34 -28.14 68.36 39.31
N VAL A 35 -27.50 69.19 40.19
CA VAL A 35 -26.05 69.42 40.13
C VAL A 35 -25.26 68.13 40.47
N ASP A 36 -25.63 67.46 41.56
CA ASP A 36 -24.96 66.21 41.94
C ASP A 36 -25.16 65.13 40.90
N LEU A 37 -26.31 64.98 40.25
CA LEU A 37 -26.58 64.10 39.14
C LEU A 37 -25.73 64.45 37.90
N ALA A 38 -25.64 65.73 37.56
CA ALA A 38 -24.77 66.18 36.48
C ALA A 38 -23.29 65.91 36.76
N ARG A 39 -22.84 66.09 37.99
CA ARG A 39 -21.49 65.65 38.40
C ARG A 39 -21.26 64.21 38.30
N LEU A 40 -22.22 63.37 38.70
CA LEU A 40 -22.16 61.94 38.60
C LEU A 40 -22.02 61.46 37.12
N TYR A 41 -22.85 62.03 36.21
CA TYR A 41 -22.77 61.73 34.80
C TYR A 41 -21.42 62.19 34.18
N THR A 42 -20.95 63.36 34.55
CA THR A 42 -19.67 63.91 34.11
C THR A 42 -18.52 63.06 34.63
N ALA A 43 -18.56 62.69 35.90
CA ALA A 43 -17.54 61.74 36.50
C ALA A 43 -17.50 60.42 35.80
N ARG A 44 -18.69 59.89 35.51
CA ARG A 44 -18.76 58.63 34.73
C ARG A 44 -18.15 58.74 33.32
N SER A 45 -18.42 59.82 32.63
CA SER A 45 -17.86 60.10 31.32
C SER A 45 -16.36 60.26 31.35
N ILE A 46 -15.83 61.01 32.28
CA ILE A 46 -14.37 61.20 32.45
C ILE A 46 -13.69 59.89 32.84
N LEU A 47 -14.28 59.05 33.71
CA LEU A 47 -13.73 57.75 34.04
C LEU A 47 -13.75 56.79 32.85
N HIS A 48 -14.80 56.84 32.07
CA HIS A 48 -14.88 56.09 30.82
C HIS A 48 -13.78 56.48 29.83
N ASP A 49 -13.61 57.81 29.61
CA ASP A 49 -12.58 58.33 28.73
C ASP A 49 -11.18 58.01 29.26
N ALA A 50 -10.97 58.08 30.57
CA ALA A 50 -9.71 57.72 31.24
C ALA A 50 -9.39 56.24 31.09
N ASN A 51 -10.38 55.33 31.28
CA ASN A 51 -10.23 53.92 31.09
C ASN A 51 -9.86 53.61 29.62
N GLN A 52 -10.54 54.26 28.67
CA GLN A 52 -10.23 54.07 27.27
C GLN A 52 -8.84 54.56 26.91
N LEU A 53 -8.40 55.69 27.43
CA LEU A 53 -7.07 56.24 27.22
C LEU A 53 -6.01 55.34 27.81
N ALA A 54 -6.20 54.89 29.06
CA ALA A 54 -5.31 53.95 29.73
C ALA A 54 -5.22 52.61 28.98
N ALA A 55 -6.38 52.07 28.56
CA ALA A 55 -6.43 50.85 27.77
C ALA A 55 -5.66 50.96 26.45
N ASN A 56 -5.85 52.07 25.72
CA ASN A 56 -5.12 52.30 24.47
C ASN A 56 -3.60 52.45 24.70
N SER A 57 -3.21 53.10 25.80
CA SER A 57 -1.79 53.25 26.15
C SER A 57 -1.14 51.91 26.51
N VAL A 58 -1.88 51.05 27.22
CA VAL A 58 -1.43 49.71 27.58
C VAL A 58 -1.34 48.84 26.34
N LEU A 59 -2.34 48.89 25.45
CA LEU A 59 -2.29 48.18 24.17
C LEU A 59 -1.11 48.64 23.32
N ALA A 60 -0.66 49.86 23.39
CA ALA A 60 0.53 50.36 22.72
C ALA A 60 1.85 49.79 23.31
N SER A 61 1.80 49.20 24.51
CA SER A 61 2.94 48.55 25.16
C SER A 61 2.99 47.05 24.85
N TYR A 62 2.71 46.66 23.59
CA TYR A 62 2.79 45.30 23.11
C TYR A 62 4.23 44.78 23.11
N ASP A 63 4.37 43.46 23.10
CA ASP A 63 5.67 42.80 22.97
C ASP A 63 6.32 43.11 21.62
N ALA A 64 7.45 43.78 21.63
CA ALA A 64 8.13 44.25 20.42
C ALA A 64 8.66 43.11 19.56
N LEU A 65 9.17 42.00 20.21
CA LEU A 65 9.67 40.84 19.45
C LEU A 65 8.54 40.09 18.76
N LEU A 66 7.42 39.97 19.42
CA LEU A 66 6.26 39.30 18.85
C LEU A 66 5.72 40.06 17.64
N GLN A 67 5.70 41.38 17.74
CA GLN A 67 5.26 42.24 16.64
C GLN A 67 6.29 42.27 15.48
N ASP A 68 7.56 42.46 15.79
CA ASP A 68 8.62 42.56 14.77
C ASP A 68 8.82 41.25 13.98
N LEU A 69 8.78 40.10 14.66
CA LEU A 69 9.01 38.81 14.04
C LEU A 69 7.75 38.27 13.38
N TYR A 70 6.60 38.43 14.01
CA TYR A 70 5.38 37.72 13.62
C TYR A 70 4.19 38.61 13.28
N GLY A 71 4.30 39.91 13.48
CA GLY A 71 3.21 40.88 13.24
C GLY A 71 2.01 40.68 14.18
N LEU A 72 2.23 40.03 15.32
CA LEU A 72 1.20 39.74 16.30
C LEU A 72 1.26 40.74 17.45
N TYR A 73 0.12 41.07 18.00
CA TYR A 73 -0.02 42.03 19.08
C TYR A 73 -0.52 41.34 20.35
N GLY A 74 0.21 41.50 21.43
CA GLY A 74 -0.18 41.02 22.76
C GLY A 74 0.61 41.76 23.85
N VAL A 75 -0.05 42.05 24.94
CA VAL A 75 0.57 42.66 26.14
C VAL A 75 0.88 41.54 27.10
N MET A 76 2.10 41.51 27.65
CA MET A 76 2.52 40.47 28.58
C MET A 76 1.88 40.65 29.95
N LYS A 77 1.00 39.75 30.36
CA LYS A 77 0.30 39.80 31.64
C LYS A 77 1.22 39.62 32.87
N ASP A 78 2.39 39.00 32.70
CA ASP A 78 3.37 38.74 33.74
C ASP A 78 4.36 39.91 33.95
N ASP A 79 4.18 41.03 33.19
CA ASP A 79 4.96 42.22 33.42
C ASP A 79 4.57 42.86 34.77
N PRO A 80 5.48 42.89 35.77
CA PRO A 80 5.18 43.41 37.07
C PRO A 80 4.82 44.92 37.06
N GLU A 81 5.19 45.60 35.99
CA GLU A 81 4.90 47.02 35.79
C GLU A 81 3.51 47.27 35.19
N PHE A 82 2.86 46.25 34.65
CA PHE A 82 1.60 46.36 33.93
C PHE A 82 0.48 47.03 34.74
N ALA A 83 0.19 46.53 35.94
CA ALA A 83 -0.84 47.06 36.81
C ALA A 83 -0.48 48.49 37.30
N ALA A 84 0.80 48.70 37.59
CA ALA A 84 1.29 50.03 38.01
C ALA A 84 1.18 51.06 36.89
N MET A 85 1.46 50.67 35.68
CA MET A 85 1.35 51.51 34.46
C MET A 85 -0.11 51.88 34.17
N VAL A 86 -1.05 50.96 34.32
CA VAL A 86 -2.49 51.25 34.15
C VAL A 86 -2.96 52.26 35.18
N ASP A 87 -2.58 52.04 36.47
CA ASP A 87 -2.93 52.96 37.57
C ASP A 87 -2.35 54.39 37.31
N GLU A 88 -1.11 54.46 36.86
CA GLU A 88 -0.46 55.74 36.53
C GLU A 88 -1.22 56.46 35.38
N TYR A 89 -1.53 55.75 34.28
CA TYR A 89 -2.30 56.36 33.19
C TYR A 89 -3.70 56.85 33.62
N ILE A 90 -4.39 56.11 34.44
CA ILE A 90 -5.70 56.50 34.96
C ILE A 90 -5.56 57.74 35.88
N GLN A 91 -4.57 57.69 36.77
CA GLN A 91 -4.30 58.81 37.68
C GLN A 91 -4.00 60.13 36.92
N VAL A 92 -3.13 59.99 35.90
CA VAL A 92 -2.79 61.20 35.05
C VAL A 92 -4.01 61.66 34.25
N ALA A 93 -4.82 60.75 33.70
CA ALA A 93 -6.01 61.07 32.95
C ALA A 93 -7.12 61.67 33.78
N VAL A 94 -7.28 61.29 35.04
CA VAL A 94 -8.34 61.74 35.95
C VAL A 94 -7.95 63.04 36.67
N PHE A 95 -6.70 63.15 37.14
CA PHE A 95 -6.22 64.24 37.98
C PHE A 95 -5.27 65.20 37.27
N GLY A 96 -4.73 64.89 36.10
CA GLY A 96 -3.70 65.60 35.40
C GLY A 96 -2.28 65.34 35.90
N GLU A 97 -1.27 65.86 35.20
CA GLU A 97 0.15 65.63 35.56
C GLU A 97 0.51 66.15 36.95
N ASP A 98 -0.18 67.23 37.44
CA ASP A 98 0.03 67.81 38.76
C ASP A 98 -0.87 67.23 39.84
N TRP A 99 -1.23 65.95 39.72
CA TRP A 99 -2.13 65.26 40.69
C TRP A 99 -1.63 65.27 42.15
N VAL A 100 -0.37 65.51 42.33
CA VAL A 100 0.25 65.61 43.66
C VAL A 100 -0.12 66.92 44.39
N ASP A 101 -0.52 67.99 43.64
CA ASP A 101 -0.88 69.32 44.23
C ASP A 101 -2.41 69.52 44.36
N ARG A 102 -3.01 68.61 45.20
CA ARG A 102 -4.47 68.54 45.38
C ARG A 102 -5.10 69.77 46.12
N GLU A 103 -4.30 70.75 46.61
CA GLU A 103 -4.81 71.82 47.50
C GLU A 103 -5.39 73.05 46.84
N THR A 104 -5.24 73.25 45.53
CA THR A 104 -5.56 74.50 44.88
C THR A 104 -6.85 74.52 43.99
N GLY A 105 -7.58 73.48 43.83
CA GLY A 105 -8.76 73.46 42.93
C GLY A 105 -10.12 73.42 43.61
N THR A 106 -10.68 74.59 44.06
CA THR A 106 -11.98 74.68 44.76
C THR A 106 -13.19 74.12 43.93
N PHE A 107 -13.05 73.86 42.65
CA PHE A 107 -14.14 73.39 41.76
C PHE A 107 -13.81 72.18 40.86
N GLN A 108 -12.73 71.50 41.16
CA GLN A 108 -12.45 70.25 40.41
C GLN A 108 -13.48 69.16 40.75
N LEU A 109 -13.92 68.44 39.75
CA LEU A 109 -14.97 67.39 39.84
C LEU A 109 -14.65 66.38 40.92
N PHE A 110 -13.41 65.94 40.95
CA PHE A 110 -12.91 64.91 41.86
C PHE A 110 -12.25 65.48 43.13
N TYR A 111 -12.38 66.81 43.44
CA TYR A 111 -11.82 67.38 44.66
C TYR A 111 -12.32 66.65 45.93
N GLY A 112 -11.37 66.11 46.71
CA GLY A 112 -11.70 65.36 47.90
C GLY A 112 -12.33 63.97 47.60
N SER A 113 -12.28 63.51 46.36
CA SER A 113 -12.61 62.16 46.02
C SER A 113 -11.36 61.27 46.06
N GLU A 114 -11.53 59.99 46.36
CA GLU A 114 -10.46 58.97 46.39
C GLU A 114 -10.60 58.05 45.20
N LEU A 115 -9.50 57.94 44.41
CA LEU A 115 -9.38 56.94 43.40
C LEU A 115 -8.99 55.63 44.05
N ILE A 116 -9.81 54.61 43.93
CA ILE A 116 -9.48 53.27 44.38
C ILE A 116 -8.87 52.58 43.16
N PRO A 117 -7.62 52.01 43.27
CA PRO A 117 -6.99 51.30 42.21
C PRO A 117 -7.95 50.30 41.57
N GLY A 118 -8.06 50.35 40.27
CA GLY A 118 -9.00 49.54 39.54
C GLY A 118 -8.42 48.15 39.33
N ASP A 119 -9.31 47.17 39.17
CA ASP A 119 -8.90 45.81 38.71
C ASP A 119 -8.67 45.83 37.20
N VAL A 120 -7.46 45.54 36.80
CA VAL A 120 -7.13 45.23 35.40
C VAL A 120 -7.19 43.69 35.24
N THR A 121 -8.22 43.27 34.59
CA THR A 121 -8.43 41.81 34.45
C THR A 121 -8.31 41.44 32.98
N PRO A 122 -7.35 40.55 32.60
CA PRO A 122 -7.35 39.92 31.25
C PRO A 122 -8.70 39.30 31.01
N ALA A 123 -9.26 39.50 29.82
CA ALA A 123 -10.49 38.85 29.44
C ALA A 123 -10.23 37.33 29.28
N GLU A 124 -11.07 36.52 29.90
CA GLU A 124 -10.91 35.07 29.89
C GLU A 124 -10.87 34.52 28.45
N GLY A 125 -9.84 33.75 28.16
CA GLY A 125 -9.64 33.16 26.81
C GLY A 125 -9.25 34.13 25.72
N LYS A 126 -8.96 35.42 26.04
CA LYS A 126 -8.52 36.46 25.11
C LYS A 126 -7.00 36.64 25.20
N ASN A 127 -6.27 35.62 24.77
CA ASN A 127 -4.82 35.64 24.65
C ASN A 127 -4.40 34.93 23.36
N LEU A 128 -3.13 35.02 22.99
CA LEU A 128 -2.64 34.43 21.74
C LEU A 128 -2.49 32.90 21.79
N ALA A 129 -2.61 32.26 22.94
CA ALA A 129 -2.73 30.80 23.00
C ALA A 129 -4.12 30.29 22.55
N ASN A 130 -5.12 31.18 22.53
CA ASN A 130 -6.44 30.85 21.97
C ASN A 130 -6.36 30.86 20.46
N GLN A 131 -6.65 29.71 19.87
CA GLN A 131 -6.55 29.45 18.43
C GLN A 131 -7.39 30.42 17.58
N GLU A 132 -8.59 30.77 18.04
CA GLU A 132 -9.46 31.68 17.31
C GLU A 132 -8.90 33.11 17.31
N VAL A 133 -8.36 33.54 18.44
CA VAL A 133 -7.72 34.87 18.57
C VAL A 133 -6.46 34.95 17.72
N LEU A 134 -5.60 33.94 17.81
CA LEU A 134 -4.37 33.85 17.04
C LEU A 134 -4.68 33.83 15.53
N ARG A 135 -5.61 32.96 15.10
CA ARG A 135 -5.99 32.85 13.69
C ARG A 135 -6.52 34.17 13.15
N ARG A 136 -7.37 34.86 13.91
CA ARG A 136 -7.90 36.17 13.51
C ARG A 136 -6.80 37.21 13.33
N GLN A 137 -5.84 37.32 14.24
CA GLN A 137 -4.72 38.25 14.09
C GLN A 137 -3.82 37.86 12.90
N ILE A 138 -3.55 36.58 12.68
CA ILE A 138 -2.83 36.09 11.50
C ILE A 138 -3.57 36.45 10.21
N GLU A 139 -4.88 36.24 10.17
CA GLU A 139 -5.72 36.58 8.99
C GLU A 139 -5.69 38.10 8.71
N GLU A 140 -5.83 38.95 9.73
CA GLU A 140 -5.73 40.39 9.56
C GLU A 140 -4.35 40.83 9.06
N TYR A 141 -3.28 40.26 9.58
CA TYR A 141 -1.92 40.50 9.11
C TYR A 141 -1.71 40.05 7.66
N ALA A 142 -2.17 38.85 7.33
CA ALA A 142 -1.98 38.22 6.01
C ALA A 142 -2.81 38.92 4.91
N LYS A 143 -3.98 39.49 5.21
CA LYS A 143 -4.82 40.22 4.26
C LYS A 143 -4.08 41.34 3.51
N PHE A 144 -3.12 41.98 4.15
CA PHE A 144 -2.32 43.04 3.54
C PHE A 144 -1.09 42.53 2.80
N ARG A 145 -0.68 41.28 3.00
CA ARG A 145 0.54 40.69 2.47
C ARG A 145 0.31 39.56 1.44
N ALA A 146 -0.87 38.98 1.43
CA ALA A 146 -1.23 37.97 0.46
C ALA A 146 -1.79 38.59 -0.83
N PRO A 147 -1.01 38.81 -1.87
CA PRO A 147 -1.54 39.30 -3.13
C PRO A 147 -2.48 38.24 -3.73
N ALA A 148 -3.51 38.66 -4.45
CA ALA A 148 -4.45 37.78 -5.14
C ALA A 148 -3.76 36.80 -6.12
N ILE A 149 -2.55 37.11 -6.55
CA ILE A 149 -1.71 36.29 -7.43
C ILE A 149 -1.32 34.97 -6.74
N ILE A 150 -0.97 35.00 -5.44
CA ILE A 150 -0.59 33.79 -4.67
C ILE A 150 -1.77 32.81 -4.58
N VAL A 151 -2.95 33.35 -4.32
CA VAL A 151 -4.18 32.55 -4.22
C VAL A 151 -4.49 31.89 -5.56
N SER A 152 -4.37 32.64 -6.67
CA SER A 152 -4.61 32.06 -8.01
C SER A 152 -3.57 31.01 -8.37
N GLU A 153 -2.32 31.21 -8.01
CA GLU A 153 -1.24 30.25 -8.31
C GLU A 153 -1.41 28.92 -7.55
N ILE A 154 -1.81 28.97 -6.28
CA ILE A 154 -2.15 27.75 -5.52
C ILE A 154 -3.36 27.05 -6.13
N LEU A 155 -4.38 27.80 -6.53
CA LEU A 155 -5.59 27.23 -7.14
C LEU A 155 -5.30 26.59 -8.50
N ASP A 156 -4.46 27.22 -9.34
CA ASP A 156 -4.06 26.66 -10.64
C ASP A 156 -3.27 25.36 -10.47
N LYS A 157 -2.44 25.28 -9.43
CA LYS A 157 -1.72 24.04 -9.07
C LYS A 157 -2.71 22.97 -8.61
N LEU A 158 -3.72 23.29 -7.83
CA LEU A 158 -4.75 22.35 -7.36
C LEU A 158 -5.62 21.80 -8.50
N ASP A 159 -5.97 22.60 -9.50
CA ASP A 159 -6.69 22.13 -10.70
C ASP A 159 -5.94 21.02 -11.46
N SER A 160 -4.62 21.05 -11.42
CA SER A 160 -3.78 20.01 -12.03
C SER A 160 -3.85 18.70 -11.26
N PHE A 161 -4.00 18.75 -9.95
CA PHE A 161 -4.22 17.54 -9.12
C PHE A 161 -5.57 16.88 -9.38
N GLU A 162 -6.62 17.65 -9.66
CA GLU A 162 -7.94 17.10 -10.01
C GLU A 162 -7.87 16.26 -11.30
N LYS A 163 -7.12 16.72 -12.31
CA LYS A 163 -6.93 15.96 -13.55
C LYS A 163 -6.19 14.64 -13.32
N VAL A 164 -5.14 14.66 -12.49
CA VAL A 164 -4.37 13.46 -12.16
C VAL A 164 -5.18 12.48 -11.32
N GLN A 165 -6.15 12.95 -10.56
CA GLN A 165 -7.07 12.06 -9.83
C GLN A 165 -7.90 11.17 -10.77
N GLU A 166 -8.40 11.71 -11.89
CA GLU A 166 -9.11 10.91 -12.90
C GLU A 166 -8.16 9.90 -13.58
N ASP A 167 -6.92 10.32 -13.86
CA ASP A 167 -5.89 9.44 -14.41
C ASP A 167 -5.51 8.32 -13.43
N ALA A 168 -5.37 8.64 -12.15
CA ALA A 168 -5.12 7.66 -11.09
C ALA A 168 -6.24 6.60 -11.00
N ALA A 169 -7.50 7.01 -11.23
CA ALA A 169 -8.61 6.07 -11.26
C ALA A 169 -8.55 5.13 -12.48
N VAL A 170 -8.08 5.62 -13.64
CA VAL A 170 -7.83 4.79 -14.83
C VAL A 170 -6.71 3.79 -14.56
N ILE A 171 -5.64 4.22 -13.91
CA ILE A 171 -4.51 3.36 -13.53
C ILE A 171 -4.95 2.28 -12.56
N LYS A 172 -5.81 2.60 -11.61
CA LYS A 172 -6.36 1.61 -10.68
C LYS A 172 -7.14 0.53 -11.43
N ASP A 173 -8.03 0.92 -12.35
CA ASP A 173 -8.77 -0.04 -13.17
C ASP A 173 -7.79 -0.91 -13.98
N LYS A 174 -6.72 -0.31 -14.51
CA LYS A 174 -5.65 -1.03 -15.22
C LYS A 174 -4.94 -2.04 -14.34
N MET A 175 -4.57 -1.68 -13.12
CA MET A 175 -3.92 -2.61 -12.19
C MET A 175 -4.83 -3.78 -11.81
N GLU A 176 -6.14 -3.54 -11.62
CA GLU A 176 -7.10 -4.61 -11.38
C GLU A 176 -7.19 -5.58 -12.57
N ILE A 177 -7.04 -5.07 -13.79
CA ILE A 177 -6.95 -5.87 -15.02
C ILE A 177 -5.70 -6.74 -14.99
N GLU A 178 -4.54 -6.19 -14.66
CA GLU A 178 -3.26 -6.90 -14.66
C GLU A 178 -3.19 -7.97 -13.56
N ASP A 179 -3.70 -7.68 -12.37
CA ASP A 179 -3.87 -8.70 -11.33
C ASP A 179 -4.72 -9.88 -11.84
N ARG A 180 -5.78 -9.56 -12.58
CA ARG A 180 -6.66 -10.60 -13.15
C ARG A 180 -5.97 -11.39 -14.25
N ILE A 181 -5.15 -10.73 -15.08
CA ILE A 181 -4.32 -11.39 -16.09
C ILE A 181 -3.32 -12.35 -15.44
N GLU A 182 -2.67 -11.93 -14.36
CA GLU A 182 -1.74 -12.76 -13.59
C GLU A 182 -2.44 -13.99 -12.98
N GLU A 183 -3.62 -13.82 -12.38
CA GLU A 183 -4.42 -14.95 -11.89
C GLU A 183 -4.78 -15.93 -13.04
N ILE A 184 -5.17 -15.40 -14.19
CA ILE A 184 -5.49 -16.22 -15.38
C ILE A 184 -4.24 -16.96 -15.88
N ASP A 185 -3.08 -16.31 -15.93
CA ASP A 185 -1.83 -16.93 -16.35
C ASP A 185 -1.45 -18.09 -15.44
N ARG A 186 -1.54 -17.91 -14.12
CA ARG A 186 -1.33 -19.00 -13.14
C ARG A 186 -2.28 -20.18 -13.37
N LEU A 187 -3.55 -19.90 -13.68
CA LEU A 187 -4.53 -20.94 -13.98
C LEU A 187 -4.21 -21.66 -15.30
N TYR A 188 -3.80 -20.93 -16.33
CA TYR A 188 -3.40 -21.53 -17.61
C TYR A 188 -2.17 -22.42 -17.47
N LYS A 189 -1.18 -22.02 -16.69
CA LYS A 189 -0.02 -22.86 -16.35
C LYS A 189 -0.45 -24.13 -15.65
N ARG A 190 -1.33 -24.04 -14.64
CA ARG A 190 -1.88 -25.21 -13.94
C ARG A 190 -2.65 -26.13 -14.87
N ILE A 191 -3.48 -25.58 -15.77
CA ILE A 191 -4.22 -26.36 -16.78
C ILE A 191 -3.23 -27.11 -17.69
N TYR A 192 -2.20 -26.44 -18.19
CA TYR A 192 -1.19 -27.04 -19.05
C TYR A 192 -0.41 -28.14 -18.34
N LYS A 193 0.12 -27.87 -17.14
CA LYS A 193 0.79 -28.88 -16.30
C LYS A 193 -0.11 -30.08 -16.01
N SER A 194 -1.40 -29.83 -15.78
CA SER A 194 -2.39 -30.90 -15.59
C SER A 194 -2.55 -31.76 -16.81
N ILE A 195 -2.54 -31.18 -18.00
CA ILE A 195 -2.59 -31.94 -19.25
C ILE A 195 -1.31 -32.78 -19.44
N GLN A 196 -0.14 -32.21 -19.13
CA GLN A 196 1.13 -32.96 -19.16
C GLN A 196 1.12 -34.10 -18.16
N LEU A 197 0.63 -33.88 -16.94
CA LEU A 197 0.48 -34.95 -15.95
C LEU A 197 -0.42 -36.09 -16.45
N LEU A 198 -1.60 -35.74 -16.99
CA LEU A 198 -2.53 -36.72 -17.52
C LEU A 198 -1.93 -37.51 -18.70
N ASN A 199 -1.20 -36.85 -19.60
CA ASN A 199 -0.49 -37.48 -20.69
C ASN A 199 0.63 -38.41 -20.17
N GLY A 200 1.42 -37.96 -19.19
CA GLY A 200 2.46 -38.78 -18.58
C GLY A 200 1.92 -40.04 -17.89
N ILE A 201 0.81 -39.92 -17.17
CA ILE A 201 0.10 -41.07 -16.57
C ILE A 201 -0.25 -42.07 -17.66
N LYS A 202 -0.79 -41.60 -18.79
CA LYS A 202 -1.15 -42.43 -19.91
C LYS A 202 0.06 -43.11 -20.56
N ASP A 203 1.17 -42.37 -20.75
CA ASP A 203 2.38 -42.94 -21.34
C ASP A 203 2.96 -44.04 -20.45
N HIS A 204 2.92 -43.87 -19.14
CA HIS A 204 3.30 -44.89 -18.17
C HIS A 204 2.35 -46.10 -18.21
N GLU A 205 1.04 -45.88 -18.33
CA GLU A 205 0.05 -46.93 -18.49
C GLU A 205 0.30 -47.71 -19.80
N ALA A 206 0.50 -47.04 -20.92
CA ALA A 206 0.81 -47.70 -22.19
C ALA A 206 2.10 -48.55 -22.11
N SER A 207 3.17 -47.99 -21.52
CA SER A 207 4.43 -48.75 -21.31
C SER A 207 4.25 -49.92 -20.39
N ALA A 208 3.47 -49.79 -19.31
CA ALA A 208 3.14 -50.89 -18.41
C ALA A 208 2.37 -51.98 -19.11
N MET A 209 1.37 -51.59 -19.97
CA MET A 209 0.57 -52.54 -20.74
C MET A 209 1.40 -53.36 -21.75
N GLU A 210 2.31 -52.68 -22.47
CA GLU A 210 3.22 -53.34 -23.37
C GLU A 210 4.06 -54.38 -22.64
N SER A 211 4.62 -54.03 -21.47
CA SER A 211 5.42 -54.93 -20.64
C SER A 211 4.60 -56.13 -20.13
N VAL A 212 3.39 -55.90 -19.63
CA VAL A 212 2.49 -56.91 -19.13
C VAL A 212 2.05 -57.84 -20.26
N ASN A 213 1.63 -57.30 -21.41
CA ASN A 213 1.21 -58.06 -22.58
C ASN A 213 2.36 -58.89 -23.15
N ALA A 214 3.59 -58.36 -23.17
CA ALA A 214 4.76 -59.14 -23.57
C ALA A 214 5.03 -60.32 -22.60
N HIS A 215 4.77 -60.14 -21.33
CA HIS A 215 4.90 -61.21 -20.34
C HIS A 215 3.81 -62.27 -20.51
N ILE A 216 2.56 -61.87 -20.72
CA ILE A 216 1.43 -62.71 -21.01
C ILE A 216 1.72 -63.52 -22.32
N GLY A 217 2.24 -62.84 -23.35
CA GLY A 217 2.61 -63.47 -24.61
C GLY A 217 3.64 -64.65 -24.44
N LYS A 218 4.64 -64.43 -23.57
CA LYS A 218 5.58 -65.52 -23.21
C LYS A 218 4.89 -66.66 -22.51
N LEU A 219 3.91 -66.38 -21.63
CA LEU A 219 3.13 -67.40 -20.94
C LEU A 219 2.32 -68.21 -21.94
N GLU A 220 1.65 -67.56 -22.89
CA GLU A 220 0.92 -68.22 -23.99
C GLU A 220 1.86 -69.15 -24.83
N GLU A 221 3.05 -68.63 -25.20
CA GLU A 221 4.05 -69.37 -25.95
C GLU A 221 4.52 -70.63 -25.20
N GLU A 222 4.74 -70.54 -23.89
CA GLU A 222 5.17 -71.69 -23.07
C GLU A 222 4.04 -72.70 -22.90
N ILE A 223 2.79 -72.29 -22.79
CA ILE A 223 1.62 -73.20 -22.74
C ILE A 223 1.47 -73.92 -24.05
N ASP A 224 1.53 -73.24 -25.22
CA ASP A 224 1.50 -73.89 -26.53
C ASP A 224 2.66 -74.86 -26.73
N ALA A 225 3.87 -74.50 -26.25
CA ALA A 225 5.03 -75.36 -26.30
C ALA A 225 4.85 -76.63 -25.45
N LEU A 226 4.20 -76.45 -24.25
CA LEU A 226 3.85 -77.60 -23.39
C LEU A 226 2.92 -78.60 -24.11
N TYR A 227 1.84 -78.10 -24.76
CA TYR A 227 0.93 -78.96 -25.55
C TYR A 227 1.64 -79.66 -26.70
N THR A 228 2.49 -78.88 -27.42
CA THR A 228 3.26 -79.44 -28.54
C THR A 228 4.20 -80.56 -28.06
N THR A 229 4.87 -80.35 -26.93
CA THR A 229 5.80 -81.30 -26.33
C THR A 229 5.06 -82.58 -25.86
N ARG A 230 3.87 -82.40 -25.26
CA ARG A 230 2.98 -83.49 -24.87
C ARG A 230 2.62 -84.37 -26.06
N SER A 231 2.21 -83.73 -27.20
CA SER A 231 1.88 -84.47 -28.43
C SER A 231 3.07 -85.25 -28.97
N SER A 232 4.29 -84.72 -28.97
CA SER A 232 5.51 -85.32 -29.40
C SER A 232 5.91 -86.49 -28.49
N TYR A 233 5.74 -86.37 -27.15
CA TYR A 233 5.95 -87.44 -26.22
C TYR A 233 5.03 -88.65 -26.50
N THR A 234 3.73 -88.37 -26.72
CA THR A 234 2.73 -89.40 -27.02
C THR A 234 3.11 -90.15 -28.30
N GLU A 235 3.57 -89.47 -29.33
CA GLU A 235 4.01 -89.98 -30.58
C GLU A 235 5.28 -90.88 -30.39
N ALA A 236 6.26 -90.46 -29.58
CA ALA A 236 7.46 -91.22 -29.24
C ALA A 236 7.12 -92.53 -28.49
N MET A 237 6.21 -92.46 -27.53
CA MET A 237 5.73 -93.59 -26.79
C MET A 237 5.01 -94.62 -27.67
N LEU A 238 4.18 -94.17 -28.60
CA LEU A 238 3.46 -94.98 -29.58
C LEU A 238 4.41 -95.69 -30.56
N SER A 239 5.58 -95.11 -30.84
CA SER A 239 6.60 -95.64 -31.71
C SER A 239 7.65 -96.48 -30.97
N ASN A 240 7.52 -96.74 -29.67
CA ASN A 240 8.47 -97.49 -28.81
C ASN A 240 9.90 -96.82 -28.79
N ASP A 241 9.99 -95.51 -28.96
CA ASP A 241 11.24 -94.74 -28.91
C ASP A 241 11.42 -94.17 -27.52
N GLU A 242 11.93 -95.00 -26.60
CA GLU A 242 12.06 -94.64 -25.16
C GLU A 242 13.06 -93.53 -24.95
N ASP A 243 14.11 -93.43 -25.75
CA ASP A 243 15.13 -92.37 -25.63
C ASP A 243 14.57 -91.00 -25.98
N ARG A 244 13.80 -90.90 -27.09
CA ARG A 244 13.13 -89.66 -27.45
C ARG A 244 11.97 -89.29 -26.49
N ALA A 245 11.26 -90.31 -26.00
CA ALA A 245 10.23 -90.06 -25.00
C ALA A 245 10.78 -89.50 -23.76
N ALA A 246 11.92 -89.98 -23.23
CA ALA A 246 12.58 -89.39 -22.09
C ALA A 246 13.02 -87.91 -22.33
N ASP A 247 13.46 -87.65 -23.55
CA ASP A 247 13.81 -86.27 -23.94
C ASP A 247 12.63 -85.33 -23.92
N TYR A 248 11.50 -85.74 -24.48
CA TYR A 248 10.27 -84.94 -24.45
C TYR A 248 9.71 -84.80 -23.02
N GLU A 249 9.88 -85.78 -22.16
CA GLU A 249 9.48 -85.70 -20.77
C GLU A 249 10.29 -84.63 -20.05
N ALA A 250 11.63 -84.65 -20.18
CA ALA A 250 12.50 -83.62 -19.60
C ALA A 250 12.24 -82.26 -20.14
N LYS A 251 11.90 -82.16 -21.46
CA LYS A 251 11.49 -80.86 -22.04
C LYS A 251 10.15 -80.41 -21.51
N TYR A 252 9.19 -81.27 -21.36
CA TYR A 252 7.86 -80.95 -20.80
C TYR A 252 7.94 -80.46 -19.36
N GLU A 253 8.72 -81.15 -18.48
CA GLU A 253 8.91 -80.69 -17.12
C GLU A 253 9.54 -79.27 -17.05
N ARG A 254 10.47 -78.96 -17.97
CA ARG A 254 11.06 -77.65 -18.02
C ARG A 254 10.05 -76.53 -18.48
N HIS A 255 9.13 -76.86 -19.40
CA HIS A 255 8.05 -75.97 -19.78
C HIS A 255 7.13 -75.68 -18.57
N ILE A 256 6.83 -76.63 -17.72
CA ILE A 256 6.10 -76.47 -16.48
C ILE A 256 6.86 -75.45 -15.55
N LEU A 257 8.15 -75.66 -15.37
CA LEU A 257 8.99 -74.74 -14.56
C LEU A 257 9.04 -73.34 -15.19
N ASN A 258 9.04 -73.21 -16.50
CA ASN A 258 8.98 -71.94 -17.20
C ASN A 258 7.65 -71.24 -16.96
N ILE A 259 6.54 -71.93 -17.06
CA ILE A 259 5.21 -71.44 -16.77
C ILE A 259 5.15 -70.96 -15.31
N GLN A 260 5.66 -71.74 -14.35
CA GLN A 260 5.74 -71.37 -12.96
C GLN A 260 6.61 -70.14 -12.78
N ALA A 261 7.78 -70.07 -13.43
CA ALA A 261 8.65 -68.87 -13.34
C ALA A 261 8.01 -67.59 -13.92
N LEU A 262 7.20 -67.70 -14.96
CA LEU A 262 6.44 -66.56 -15.52
C LEU A 262 5.32 -66.11 -14.59
N ILE A 263 4.72 -67.00 -13.82
CA ILE A 263 3.62 -66.60 -12.90
C ILE A 263 4.17 -66.13 -11.55
N GLU A 264 5.05 -66.96 -10.92
CA GLU A 264 5.53 -66.68 -9.55
C GLU A 264 6.92 -66.02 -9.49
N GLY A 265 7.67 -66.09 -10.57
CA GLY A 265 9.07 -65.73 -10.64
C GLY A 265 9.97 -66.99 -10.41
N GLY A 266 11.15 -66.98 -11.01
CA GLY A 266 12.09 -68.04 -10.87
C GLY A 266 13.01 -68.19 -12.07
N THR A 267 13.55 -69.41 -12.23
CA THR A 267 14.47 -69.77 -13.33
C THR A 267 13.70 -70.15 -14.61
N PHE A 268 13.91 -69.37 -15.64
CA PHE A 268 13.37 -69.59 -16.99
C PHE A 268 14.42 -70.24 -17.88
N PHE A 269 14.06 -71.34 -18.58
CA PHE A 269 14.93 -72.08 -19.45
C PHE A 269 14.55 -71.76 -20.92
N SER A 270 15.57 -71.41 -21.72
CA SER A 270 15.38 -71.09 -23.13
C SER A 270 16.39 -71.87 -24.04
N GLY A 271 16.03 -71.97 -25.29
CA GLY A 271 16.91 -72.54 -26.33
C GLY A 271 17.11 -74.08 -26.19
N TRP A 272 16.04 -74.83 -26.34
CA TRP A 272 16.10 -76.29 -26.36
C TRP A 272 16.83 -76.77 -27.61
N ILE A 273 17.90 -77.57 -27.38
CA ILE A 273 18.56 -78.40 -28.45
C ILE A 273 18.03 -79.80 -28.36
N PRO A 274 17.33 -80.28 -29.39
CA PRO A 274 16.79 -81.65 -29.38
C PRO A 274 17.90 -82.73 -29.38
N GLY A 275 17.64 -83.83 -28.74
CA GLY A 275 18.51 -85.03 -28.80
C GLY A 275 18.63 -85.59 -30.21
N ASN A 276 19.72 -86.16 -30.48
CA ASN A 276 20.01 -86.79 -31.76
C ASN A 276 20.85 -88.10 -31.61
N ASP A 277 20.77 -89.00 -32.63
CA ASP A 277 21.65 -90.20 -32.69
C ASP A 277 23.05 -89.71 -33.10
N ASN A 278 24.05 -90.06 -32.31
CA ASN A 278 25.44 -89.84 -32.65
C ASN A 278 25.96 -90.82 -33.69
N ASP A 279 27.14 -90.56 -34.26
CA ASP A 279 27.72 -91.48 -35.30
C ASP A 279 27.98 -92.89 -34.81
N SER A 280 27.87 -93.14 -33.52
CA SER A 280 28.01 -94.52 -32.93
C SER A 280 26.67 -95.23 -32.73
N GLY A 281 25.56 -94.60 -33.07
CA GLY A 281 24.19 -95.10 -32.90
C GLY A 281 23.67 -95.03 -31.47
N THR A 282 24.30 -94.19 -30.63
CA THR A 282 23.84 -93.91 -29.26
C THR A 282 23.12 -92.62 -29.26
N TYR A 283 21.96 -92.61 -28.68
CA TYR A 283 21.16 -91.36 -28.54
C TYR A 283 21.82 -90.43 -27.51
N GLU A 284 22.01 -89.18 -27.92
CA GLU A 284 22.46 -88.11 -27.03
C GLU A 284 21.23 -87.31 -26.65
N PRO A 285 20.91 -87.14 -25.34
CA PRO A 285 19.73 -86.40 -24.89
C PRO A 285 19.78 -84.95 -25.18
N GLY A 286 18.64 -84.33 -25.44
CA GLY A 286 18.46 -82.91 -25.60
C GLY A 286 18.76 -82.18 -24.32
N TYR A 287 19.12 -80.91 -24.46
CA TYR A 287 19.40 -80.02 -23.37
C TYR A 287 19.03 -78.60 -23.61
N TRP A 288 18.88 -77.80 -22.53
CA TRP A 288 18.62 -76.40 -22.57
C TRP A 288 19.92 -75.60 -22.62
N THR A 289 20.01 -74.54 -23.49
CA THR A 289 21.23 -73.77 -23.74
C THR A 289 21.40 -72.60 -22.83
N SER A 290 20.32 -72.07 -22.31
CA SER A 290 20.39 -70.96 -21.40
C SER A 290 19.33 -70.98 -20.31
N GLN A 291 19.60 -70.35 -19.21
CA GLN A 291 18.65 -70.11 -18.12
C GLN A 291 18.85 -68.67 -17.59
N VAL A 292 17.76 -68.03 -17.31
CA VAL A 292 17.74 -66.67 -16.77
C VAL A 292 16.69 -66.57 -15.67
N TYR A 293 16.88 -65.58 -14.74
CA TYR A 293 15.83 -65.32 -13.80
C TYR A 293 14.69 -64.55 -14.52
N GLN A 294 13.49 -65.05 -14.36
CA GLN A 294 12.29 -64.39 -14.88
C GLN A 294 11.45 -63.90 -13.72
N ALA A 295 11.08 -62.61 -13.73
CA ALA A 295 10.15 -62.06 -12.77
C ALA A 295 8.74 -62.65 -12.99
N GLY A 296 8.03 -62.93 -11.93
CA GLY A 296 6.62 -63.33 -12.02
C GLY A 296 5.72 -62.18 -12.46
N LEU A 297 4.56 -62.51 -13.02
CA LEU A 297 3.62 -61.54 -13.56
C LEU A 297 3.24 -60.45 -12.54
N ASN A 298 2.95 -60.83 -11.29
CA ASN A 298 2.61 -59.89 -10.22
C ASN A 298 3.79 -58.94 -9.90
N ASN A 299 5.04 -59.38 -10.00
CA ASN A 299 6.19 -58.52 -9.79
C ASN A 299 6.34 -57.53 -10.94
N VAL A 300 6.11 -57.97 -12.20
CA VAL A 300 6.12 -57.07 -13.37
C VAL A 300 5.09 -56.00 -13.23
N ILE A 301 3.88 -56.31 -12.78
CA ILE A 301 2.81 -55.35 -12.54
C ILE A 301 3.17 -54.39 -11.38
N SER A 302 3.65 -54.93 -10.27
CA SER A 302 4.05 -54.14 -9.09
C SER A 302 5.17 -53.15 -9.44
N ASP A 303 6.18 -53.59 -10.22
CA ASP A 303 7.27 -52.71 -10.65
C ASP A 303 6.76 -51.55 -11.51
N ARG A 304 5.78 -51.80 -12.40
CA ARG A 304 5.17 -50.76 -13.24
C ARG A 304 4.30 -49.81 -12.45
N VAL A 305 3.56 -50.31 -11.46
CA VAL A 305 2.80 -49.45 -10.53
C VAL A 305 3.75 -48.55 -9.73
N GLU A 306 4.86 -49.13 -9.21
CA GLU A 306 5.88 -48.33 -8.49
C GLU A 306 6.54 -47.26 -9.37
N GLU A 307 6.81 -47.60 -10.67
CA GLU A 307 7.33 -46.62 -11.63
C GLU A 307 6.34 -45.43 -11.85
N LEU A 308 5.04 -45.74 -11.99
CA LEU A 308 3.99 -44.73 -12.10
C LEU A 308 3.89 -43.90 -10.84
N GLU A 309 3.90 -44.52 -9.65
CA GLU A 309 3.86 -43.80 -8.38
C GLU A 309 5.11 -42.89 -8.19
N LYS A 310 6.28 -43.35 -8.58
CA LYS A 310 7.51 -42.54 -8.56
C LYS A 310 7.43 -41.37 -9.54
N TYR A 311 6.91 -41.59 -10.74
CA TYR A 311 6.68 -40.50 -11.69
C TYR A 311 5.84 -39.39 -11.07
N ILE A 312 4.72 -39.75 -10.44
CA ILE A 312 3.79 -38.84 -9.82
C ILE A 312 4.43 -38.11 -8.62
N GLN A 313 5.17 -38.82 -7.78
CA GLN A 313 5.87 -38.24 -6.61
C GLN A 313 6.98 -37.26 -7.02
N ASN A 314 7.59 -37.45 -8.17
CA ASN A 314 8.66 -36.61 -8.67
C ASN A 314 8.15 -35.42 -9.54
N THR A 315 6.83 -35.33 -9.78
CA THR A 315 6.24 -34.21 -10.52
C THR A 315 5.78 -33.15 -9.54
N ASP A 316 6.15 -31.90 -9.80
CA ASP A 316 5.65 -30.72 -9.06
C ASP A 316 4.30 -30.28 -9.66
N MET A 317 3.35 -31.17 -9.73
CA MET A 317 2.06 -30.96 -10.37
C MET A 317 0.90 -31.16 -9.39
N ASP A 318 -0.26 -30.61 -9.72
CA ASP A 318 -1.46 -30.74 -8.89
C ASP A 318 -2.00 -32.19 -8.89
N LEU A 319 -1.67 -32.91 -7.83
CA LEU A 319 -2.04 -34.34 -7.69
C LEU A 319 -3.56 -34.56 -7.56
N SER A 320 -4.33 -33.52 -7.23
CA SER A 320 -5.79 -33.63 -7.16
C SER A 320 -6.38 -33.98 -8.53
N ILE A 321 -5.82 -33.43 -9.58
CA ILE A 321 -6.24 -33.66 -10.99
C ILE A 321 -5.92 -35.08 -11.44
N ALA A 322 -4.81 -35.60 -11.00
CA ALA A 322 -4.44 -36.99 -11.30
C ALA A 322 -5.42 -38.03 -10.70
N ASN A 323 -6.17 -37.67 -9.68
CA ASN A 323 -7.16 -38.51 -9.00
C ASN A 323 -8.62 -38.20 -9.40
N SER A 324 -8.89 -37.02 -9.99
CA SER A 324 -10.25 -36.60 -10.33
C SER A 324 -10.25 -35.70 -11.56
N PHE A 325 -10.89 -36.14 -12.61
CA PHE A 325 -11.15 -35.30 -13.79
C PHE A 325 -12.06 -34.11 -13.48
N GLU A 326 -12.91 -34.23 -12.44
CA GLU A 326 -13.76 -33.16 -11.97
C GLU A 326 -12.94 -31.95 -11.52
N GLU A 327 -11.80 -32.17 -10.87
CA GLU A 327 -10.87 -31.08 -10.47
C GLU A 327 -10.28 -30.36 -11.68
N PHE A 328 -9.96 -31.08 -12.76
CA PHE A 328 -9.52 -30.43 -14.00
C PHE A 328 -10.62 -29.56 -14.62
N CYS A 329 -11.87 -30.08 -14.65
CA CYS A 329 -13.01 -29.31 -15.13
C CYS A 329 -13.26 -28.06 -14.26
N ASN A 330 -13.16 -28.16 -12.93
CA ASN A 330 -13.28 -27.03 -12.01
C ASN A 330 -12.20 -25.97 -12.29
N LEU A 331 -10.97 -26.40 -12.56
CA LEU A 331 -9.87 -25.48 -12.90
C LEU A 331 -10.15 -24.71 -14.20
N CYS A 332 -10.66 -25.39 -15.23
CA CYS A 332 -11.06 -24.75 -16.48
C CYS A 332 -12.21 -23.76 -16.28
N GLN A 333 -13.20 -24.13 -15.44
CA GLN A 333 -14.32 -23.26 -15.11
C GLN A 333 -13.85 -22.02 -14.33
N GLU A 334 -12.97 -22.19 -13.35
CA GLU A 334 -12.40 -21.07 -12.61
C GLU A 334 -11.67 -20.08 -13.54
N ALA A 335 -10.88 -20.59 -14.47
CA ALA A 335 -10.19 -19.78 -15.46
C ALA A 335 -11.16 -19.00 -16.36
N ASP A 336 -12.27 -19.62 -16.77
CA ASP A 336 -13.30 -18.95 -17.59
C ASP A 336 -14.06 -17.88 -16.81
N GLU A 337 -14.41 -18.14 -15.55
CA GLU A 337 -15.01 -17.13 -14.65
C GLU A 337 -14.10 -15.90 -14.47
N LYS A 338 -12.77 -16.12 -14.34
CA LYS A 338 -11.81 -15.03 -14.25
C LYS A 338 -11.70 -14.26 -15.57
N ARG A 339 -11.77 -14.95 -16.70
CA ARG A 339 -11.78 -14.34 -18.04
C ARG A 339 -13.01 -13.44 -18.24
N GLU A 340 -14.21 -13.88 -17.81
CA GLU A 340 -15.41 -13.04 -17.85
C GLU A 340 -15.30 -11.80 -16.96
N GLN A 341 -14.69 -11.92 -15.78
CA GLN A 341 -14.41 -10.77 -14.91
C GLN A 341 -13.43 -9.81 -15.58
N LEU A 342 -12.38 -10.32 -16.21
CA LEU A 342 -11.42 -9.52 -16.98
C LEU A 342 -12.11 -8.76 -18.11
N GLU A 343 -13.03 -9.38 -18.86
CA GLU A 343 -13.78 -8.71 -19.92
C GLU A 343 -14.54 -7.50 -19.40
N GLN A 344 -15.25 -7.66 -18.26
CA GLN A 344 -15.97 -6.55 -17.63
C GLN A 344 -15.04 -5.41 -17.20
N LEU A 345 -13.86 -5.73 -16.65
CA LEU A 345 -12.87 -4.73 -16.25
C LEU A 345 -12.32 -3.97 -17.47
N VAL A 346 -11.99 -4.67 -18.54
CA VAL A 346 -11.50 -4.04 -19.78
C VAL A 346 -12.57 -3.14 -20.40
N ASP A 347 -13.83 -3.56 -20.45
CA ASP A 347 -14.94 -2.75 -20.94
C ASP A 347 -15.14 -1.49 -20.08
N ASN A 348 -15.02 -1.60 -18.76
CA ASN A 348 -15.11 -0.46 -17.85
C ASN A 348 -13.97 0.52 -18.08
N LEU A 349 -12.73 0.03 -18.24
CA LEU A 349 -11.56 0.85 -18.57
C LEU A 349 -11.76 1.61 -19.89
N GLU A 350 -12.19 0.95 -20.95
CA GLU A 350 -12.46 1.59 -22.24
C GLU A 350 -13.56 2.65 -22.14
N ASN A 351 -14.63 2.38 -21.41
CA ASN A 351 -15.69 3.34 -21.17
C ASN A 351 -15.18 4.58 -20.42
N ARG A 352 -14.31 4.40 -19.43
CA ARG A 352 -13.68 5.49 -18.69
C ARG A 352 -12.77 6.34 -19.59
N LEU A 353 -11.91 5.71 -20.37
CA LEU A 353 -11.04 6.38 -21.35
C LEU A 353 -11.84 7.18 -22.40
N ASN A 354 -13.01 6.69 -22.80
CA ASN A 354 -13.89 7.36 -23.75
C ASN A 354 -14.74 8.47 -23.12
N SER A 355 -14.80 8.58 -21.81
CA SER A 355 -15.54 9.65 -21.11
C SER A 355 -14.93 11.05 -21.33
N GLY A 356 -13.66 11.12 -21.78
CA GLY A 356 -12.94 12.37 -22.05
C GLY A 356 -12.47 13.12 -20.81
N LYS A 357 -12.50 12.48 -19.63
CA LYS A 357 -12.08 13.07 -18.36
C LYS A 357 -10.59 12.86 -18.06
N CYS A 358 -10.01 11.76 -18.57
CA CYS A 358 -8.59 11.46 -18.39
C CYS A 358 -7.71 12.28 -19.35
N SER A 359 -6.40 12.37 -19.04
CA SER A 359 -5.42 13.05 -19.87
C SER A 359 -5.27 12.37 -21.22
N GLU A 360 -5.02 13.18 -22.27
CA GLU A 360 -4.76 12.62 -23.61
C GLU A 360 -3.48 11.78 -23.67
N GLY A 361 -2.48 12.12 -22.86
CA GLY A 361 -1.24 11.34 -22.76
C GLY A 361 -1.49 9.91 -22.31
N LEU A 362 -2.17 9.73 -21.18
CA LEU A 362 -2.54 8.42 -20.63
C LEU A 362 -3.44 7.65 -21.61
N LYS A 363 -4.47 8.30 -22.16
CA LYS A 363 -5.35 7.69 -23.16
C LYS A 363 -4.58 7.18 -24.36
N ASN A 364 -3.69 8.00 -24.94
CA ASN A 364 -2.88 7.60 -26.09
C ASN A 364 -1.94 6.45 -25.74
N GLY A 365 -1.28 6.49 -24.56
CA GLY A 365 -0.39 5.43 -24.09
C GLY A 365 -1.08 4.08 -23.91
N LEU A 366 -2.36 4.06 -23.54
CA LEU A 366 -3.14 2.84 -23.37
C LEU A 366 -3.78 2.33 -24.68
N THR A 367 -4.16 3.23 -25.59
CA THR A 367 -4.97 2.90 -26.78
C THR A 367 -4.18 2.88 -28.09
N LYS A 368 -2.94 3.39 -28.11
CA LYS A 368 -2.10 3.40 -29.31
C LYS A 368 -0.91 2.48 -29.14
N PRO A 369 -0.43 1.88 -30.26
CA PRO A 369 0.82 1.12 -30.22
C PRO A 369 2.02 2.02 -29.86
N PRO A 370 3.11 1.44 -29.32
CA PRO A 370 4.36 2.15 -29.07
C PRO A 370 4.94 2.77 -30.36
N GLU A 371 5.63 3.91 -30.21
CA GLU A 371 6.23 4.58 -31.37
C GLU A 371 7.31 3.73 -32.06
N ASP A 372 8.05 2.93 -31.30
CA ASP A 372 9.07 2.02 -31.84
C ASP A 372 8.48 0.81 -32.54
N ASN A 373 7.23 0.45 -32.25
CA ASN A 373 6.52 -0.65 -32.87
C ASN A 373 5.11 -0.21 -33.31
N PRO A 374 4.98 0.64 -34.32
CA PRO A 374 3.69 1.20 -34.73
C PRO A 374 2.71 0.18 -35.31
N ASP A 375 3.19 -0.99 -35.71
CA ASP A 375 2.38 -2.13 -36.21
C ASP A 375 2.04 -3.13 -35.07
N GLY A 376 2.56 -2.90 -33.86
CA GLY A 376 2.29 -3.73 -32.68
C GLY A 376 0.94 -3.42 -32.04
N PRO A 377 0.48 -4.29 -31.13
CA PRO A 377 -0.75 -4.05 -30.39
C PRO A 377 -0.58 -2.98 -29.31
N SER A 378 -1.62 -2.18 -29.08
CA SER A 378 -1.74 -1.32 -27.92
C SER A 378 -1.92 -2.14 -26.63
N ILE A 379 -1.81 -1.52 -25.44
CA ILE A 379 -2.02 -2.20 -24.14
C ILE A 379 -3.43 -2.80 -24.07
N ILE A 380 -4.46 -2.07 -24.48
CA ILE A 380 -5.84 -2.58 -24.50
C ILE A 380 -6.02 -3.74 -25.48
N GLU A 381 -5.39 -3.67 -26.66
CA GLU A 381 -5.45 -4.78 -27.61
C GLU A 381 -4.80 -6.05 -27.06
N ARG A 382 -3.73 -5.93 -26.28
CA ARG A 382 -3.12 -7.08 -25.57
C ARG A 382 -4.04 -7.67 -24.52
N TYR A 383 -4.76 -6.83 -23.76
CA TYR A 383 -5.76 -7.32 -22.82
C TYR A 383 -6.90 -8.05 -23.54
N ARG A 384 -7.33 -7.54 -24.70
CA ARG A 384 -8.32 -8.19 -25.54
C ARG A 384 -7.80 -9.51 -26.14
N ASP A 385 -6.51 -9.62 -26.41
CA ASP A 385 -5.90 -10.88 -26.87
C ASP A 385 -6.00 -11.96 -25.81
N VAL A 386 -5.72 -11.66 -24.54
CA VAL A 386 -5.92 -12.59 -23.41
C VAL A 386 -7.38 -13.04 -23.31
N LEU A 387 -8.35 -12.15 -23.52
CA LEU A 387 -9.78 -12.49 -23.52
C LEU A 387 -10.20 -13.41 -24.67
N SER A 388 -9.42 -13.48 -25.76
CA SER A 388 -9.72 -14.32 -26.92
C SER A 388 -9.57 -15.82 -26.61
N TYR A 389 -9.00 -16.21 -25.47
CA TYR A 389 -8.71 -17.57 -25.07
C TYR A 389 -9.92 -18.23 -24.39
N ASP A 390 -10.56 -19.18 -25.09
CA ASP A 390 -11.73 -19.92 -24.58
C ASP A 390 -11.31 -21.26 -23.98
N VAL A 391 -11.13 -21.26 -22.63
CA VAL A 391 -10.71 -22.45 -21.86
C VAL A 391 -11.90 -23.35 -21.52
N SER A 392 -13.13 -22.86 -21.54
CA SER A 392 -14.32 -23.67 -21.26
C SER A 392 -14.49 -24.76 -22.32
N ALA A 393 -14.19 -24.42 -23.57
CA ALA A 393 -14.22 -25.37 -24.69
C ALA A 393 -13.21 -26.51 -24.53
N MET A 394 -12.18 -26.36 -23.72
CA MET A 394 -11.21 -27.42 -23.42
C MET A 394 -11.84 -28.51 -22.54
N ALA A 395 -12.53 -28.14 -21.48
CA ALA A 395 -13.28 -29.09 -20.65
C ALA A 395 -14.34 -29.83 -21.43
N ASP A 396 -15.07 -29.11 -22.33
CA ASP A 396 -16.07 -29.71 -23.22
C ASP A 396 -15.46 -30.67 -24.21
N ALA A 397 -14.30 -30.33 -24.78
CA ALA A 397 -13.59 -31.22 -25.73
C ALA A 397 -13.06 -32.49 -25.06
N MET A 398 -12.73 -32.42 -23.78
CA MET A 398 -12.28 -33.57 -22.99
C MET A 398 -13.42 -34.40 -22.41
N ALA A 399 -14.61 -33.82 -22.32
CA ALA A 399 -15.81 -34.52 -21.87
C ALA A 399 -16.17 -35.60 -22.87
N GLY A 400 -16.04 -36.87 -22.55
CA GLY A 400 -16.29 -38.02 -23.42
C GLY A 400 -15.05 -38.70 -23.97
N GLN A 401 -13.84 -38.24 -23.60
CA GLN A 401 -12.60 -38.98 -23.78
C GLN A 401 -12.34 -39.85 -22.54
N ASP A 402 -11.63 -40.94 -22.75
CA ASP A 402 -11.16 -41.79 -21.65
C ASP A 402 -9.93 -41.10 -20.99
N VAL A 403 -10.22 -40.32 -19.99
CA VAL A 403 -9.22 -39.50 -19.30
C VAL A 403 -8.44 -40.33 -18.31
N PRO A 404 -7.11 -40.42 -18.43
CA PRO A 404 -6.28 -41.21 -17.52
C PRO A 404 -6.33 -40.62 -16.12
N GLN A 405 -6.56 -41.46 -15.13
CA GLN A 405 -6.54 -41.13 -13.73
C GLN A 405 -5.70 -42.11 -12.95
N ILE A 406 -4.87 -41.66 -12.05
CA ILE A 406 -3.94 -42.48 -11.28
C ILE A 406 -4.64 -43.70 -10.66
N ARG A 407 -5.71 -43.46 -9.91
CA ARG A 407 -6.42 -44.54 -9.21
C ARG A 407 -6.98 -45.56 -10.19
N ALA A 408 -7.65 -45.12 -11.24
CA ALA A 408 -8.21 -45.98 -12.25
C ALA A 408 -7.11 -46.76 -12.99
N THR A 409 -5.98 -46.12 -13.29
CA THR A 409 -4.84 -46.77 -13.94
C THR A 409 -4.23 -47.84 -13.03
N ILE A 410 -4.00 -47.56 -11.75
CA ILE A 410 -3.50 -48.51 -10.77
C ILE A 410 -4.49 -49.69 -10.58
N GLU A 411 -5.79 -49.38 -10.50
CA GLU A 411 -6.82 -50.39 -10.40
C GLU A 411 -6.86 -51.30 -11.65
N ARG A 412 -6.75 -50.72 -12.86
CA ARG A 412 -6.67 -51.49 -14.12
C ARG A 412 -5.43 -52.38 -14.17
N LEU A 413 -4.25 -51.83 -13.84
CA LEU A 413 -3.01 -52.62 -13.77
C LEU A 413 -3.10 -53.77 -12.76
N ASN A 414 -3.60 -53.49 -11.58
CA ASN A 414 -3.78 -54.50 -10.53
C ASN A 414 -4.83 -55.56 -10.92
N SER A 415 -5.86 -55.21 -11.70
CA SER A 415 -6.89 -56.15 -12.15
C SER A 415 -6.33 -57.21 -13.06
N VAL A 416 -5.25 -56.97 -13.80
CA VAL A 416 -4.54 -57.98 -14.62
C VAL A 416 -3.84 -58.99 -13.74
N GLY A 417 -3.29 -58.54 -12.58
CA GLY A 417 -2.55 -59.44 -11.67
C GLY A 417 -3.43 -60.20 -10.67
N TYR A 418 -4.49 -59.56 -10.19
CA TYR A 418 -5.30 -60.17 -9.10
C TYR A 418 -6.72 -60.57 -9.51
N GLY A 419 -7.18 -60.30 -10.74
CA GLY A 419 -8.48 -60.63 -11.29
C GLY A 419 -9.66 -60.51 -10.31
N ASP A 420 -10.88 -60.40 -10.81
CA ASP A 420 -12.05 -60.60 -9.98
C ASP A 420 -11.96 -62.07 -9.44
N PRO A 421 -11.94 -62.29 -8.12
CA PRO A 421 -11.83 -63.61 -7.53
C PRO A 421 -12.90 -64.58 -8.01
N ASP A 422 -14.00 -64.10 -8.54
CA ASP A 422 -15.10 -64.89 -9.11
C ASP A 422 -14.86 -65.26 -10.59
N VAL A 423 -13.94 -64.62 -11.29
CA VAL A 423 -13.71 -64.78 -12.74
C VAL A 423 -12.29 -65.25 -13.06
N ASN A 424 -11.30 -65.03 -12.23
CA ASN A 424 -9.90 -65.34 -12.51
C ASN A 424 -9.21 -66.03 -11.34
N ILE A 425 -9.59 -67.29 -11.14
CA ILE A 425 -9.11 -68.17 -10.06
C ILE A 425 -7.59 -68.32 -10.08
N PHE A 426 -6.91 -68.06 -11.22
CA PHE A 426 -5.48 -68.33 -11.38
C PHE A 426 -4.53 -67.35 -10.82
N TYR A 427 -4.95 -66.13 -10.70
CA TYR A 427 -4.12 -65.02 -10.18
C TYR A 427 -4.31 -64.75 -8.69
N SER A 428 -5.26 -65.44 -8.03
CA SER A 428 -5.24 -65.46 -6.59
C SER A 428 -3.96 -66.23 -6.13
N ARG A 429 -3.18 -65.58 -5.28
CA ARG A 429 -1.96 -66.12 -4.69
C ARG A 429 -2.21 -67.49 -4.01
N ASP A 430 -3.46 -67.76 -3.66
CA ASP A 430 -3.93 -68.99 -3.01
C ASP A 430 -4.18 -70.11 -4.00
N TYR A 431 -4.61 -69.83 -5.22
CA TYR A 431 -4.86 -70.86 -6.24
C TYR A 431 -3.55 -71.50 -6.79
N MET A 432 -2.51 -70.69 -7.00
CA MET A 432 -1.19 -71.16 -7.41
C MET A 432 -0.52 -72.03 -6.32
N LYS A 433 -0.85 -71.79 -5.03
CA LYS A 433 -0.38 -72.67 -3.93
C LYS A 433 -1.05 -74.06 -3.92
N ASP A 434 -2.29 -74.05 -4.38
CA ASP A 434 -3.09 -75.30 -4.44
C ASP A 434 -2.91 -76.06 -5.73
N LEU A 435 -2.28 -75.50 -6.76
CA LEU A 435 -1.91 -76.20 -7.98
C LEU A 435 -0.68 -77.06 -7.70
N ASP A 436 -0.90 -78.34 -7.46
CA ASP A 436 0.22 -79.31 -7.35
C ASP A 436 0.85 -79.51 -8.73
N LEU A 437 2.01 -79.01 -8.99
CA LEU A 437 2.76 -79.17 -10.23
C LEU A 437 2.99 -80.68 -10.56
N ALA A 438 2.98 -81.51 -9.54
CA ALA A 438 3.00 -83.00 -9.75
C ALA A 438 1.76 -83.44 -10.52
N ASP A 439 0.65 -82.85 -10.37
CA ASP A 439 -0.59 -83.17 -11.11
C ASP A 439 -0.56 -82.82 -12.61
N LEU A 440 0.38 -81.92 -13.00
CA LEU A 440 0.68 -81.57 -14.38
C LEU A 440 1.76 -82.47 -14.98
N SER A 441 2.34 -83.40 -14.23
CA SER A 441 3.32 -84.25 -14.79
C SER A 441 2.73 -85.08 -15.95
N ILE A 442 3.52 -85.34 -17.01
CA ILE A 442 3.10 -85.96 -18.23
C ILE A 442 2.53 -87.39 -18.00
N ASN A 443 3.12 -88.11 -17.03
CA ASN A 443 2.68 -89.41 -16.67
C ASN A 443 1.32 -89.44 -16.00
N VAL A 444 1.05 -88.48 -15.08
CA VAL A 444 -0.23 -88.39 -14.38
C VAL A 444 -1.34 -88.01 -15.36
N ILE A 445 -1.06 -87.11 -16.29
CA ILE A 445 -2.01 -86.72 -17.32
C ILE A 445 -2.34 -87.90 -18.28
N LEU A 446 -1.37 -88.65 -18.70
CA LEU A 446 -1.57 -89.83 -19.58
C LEU A 446 -2.34 -90.92 -18.84
N GLU A 447 -1.99 -91.33 -17.61
CA GLU A 447 -2.73 -92.23 -16.78
C GLU A 447 -4.20 -91.85 -16.61
N ASN A 448 -4.50 -90.61 -16.54
CA ASN A 448 -5.86 -90.09 -16.40
C ASN A 448 -6.66 -90.14 -17.72
N GLN A 449 -6.02 -90.00 -18.88
CA GLN A 449 -6.66 -90.24 -20.19
C GLN A 449 -7.13 -91.68 -20.50
N ASP A 450 -6.46 -92.63 -19.95
CA ASP A 450 -6.74 -94.08 -20.17
C ASP A 450 -7.94 -94.58 -19.31
N ARG A 451 -8.55 -93.76 -18.45
CA ARG A 451 -9.60 -94.20 -17.52
C ARG A 451 -11.02 -93.99 -18.07
N GLY A 452 -11.30 -94.09 -19.31
CA GLY A 452 -12.64 -94.18 -19.97
C GLY A 452 -13.66 -93.04 -19.61
N PRO A 453 -14.75 -92.84 -20.33
CA PRO A 453 -15.61 -91.70 -20.29
C PRO A 453 -16.41 -91.50 -18.98
N ASP A 454 -16.44 -92.43 -18.09
CA ASP A 454 -17.16 -92.28 -16.80
C ASP A 454 -16.28 -91.68 -15.66
N ASN A 455 -14.98 -91.55 -15.89
CA ASN A 455 -14.04 -90.90 -14.95
C ASN A 455 -13.34 -89.75 -15.69
N GLN A 456 -14.10 -88.71 -16.06
CA GLN A 456 -13.54 -87.44 -16.50
C GLN A 456 -12.74 -86.85 -15.35
N VAL A 457 -11.45 -87.16 -15.28
CA VAL A 457 -10.49 -86.27 -14.61
C VAL A 457 -10.41 -85.07 -15.52
N GLU A 458 -10.87 -83.97 -15.06
CA GLU A 458 -10.72 -82.69 -15.71
C GLU A 458 -9.30 -82.56 -16.22
N ASP A 459 -9.15 -82.31 -17.51
CA ASP A 459 -7.84 -82.11 -18.10
C ASP A 459 -7.27 -80.85 -17.48
N LYS A 460 -6.37 -81.04 -16.50
CA LYS A 460 -5.75 -79.93 -15.77
C LYS A 460 -4.95 -79.01 -16.65
N LEU A 461 -4.55 -79.52 -17.89
CA LEU A 461 -3.98 -78.59 -18.86
C LEU A 461 -5.02 -77.64 -19.45
N ALA A 462 -6.26 -78.03 -19.58
CA ALA A 462 -7.33 -77.11 -20.02
C ALA A 462 -7.59 -75.99 -19.01
N LEU A 463 -7.24 -76.21 -17.75
CA LEU A 463 -7.27 -75.12 -16.79
C LEU A 463 -6.27 -74.03 -17.13
N LEU A 464 -5.08 -74.35 -17.69
CA LEU A 464 -4.08 -73.38 -18.10
C LEU A 464 -4.60 -72.44 -19.19
N ASP A 465 -5.40 -72.95 -20.14
CA ASP A 465 -6.04 -72.15 -21.19
C ASP A 465 -7.12 -71.25 -20.63
N SER A 466 -7.86 -71.62 -19.60
CA SER A 466 -8.95 -70.85 -18.98
C SER A 466 -8.44 -69.72 -18.08
N VAL A 467 -7.15 -69.75 -17.81
CA VAL A 467 -6.52 -68.81 -16.85
C VAL A 467 -5.45 -67.92 -17.45
N THR A 468 -5.18 -68.04 -18.74
CA THR A 468 -4.35 -67.08 -19.45
C THR A 468 -5.08 -65.73 -19.46
N PRO A 469 -4.55 -64.65 -18.89
CA PRO A 469 -5.23 -63.37 -18.83
C PRO A 469 -5.47 -62.92 -20.27
N GLU A 470 -6.62 -62.28 -20.50
CA GLU A 470 -6.83 -61.51 -21.73
C GLU A 470 -5.76 -60.44 -21.84
N ARG A 471 -5.21 -60.27 -23.04
CA ARG A 471 -4.28 -59.16 -23.31
C ARG A 471 -4.94 -57.86 -23.04
N TYR A 472 -4.26 -56.99 -22.35
CA TYR A 472 -4.75 -55.69 -21.97
C TYR A 472 -4.87 -54.82 -23.24
N THR A 473 -6.05 -54.25 -23.46
CA THR A 473 -6.25 -53.23 -24.49
C THR A 473 -5.97 -51.85 -23.92
N VAL A 474 -4.96 -51.17 -24.46
CA VAL A 474 -4.68 -49.79 -24.11
C VAL A 474 -5.91 -48.95 -24.44
N PRO A 475 -6.48 -48.18 -23.47
CA PRO A 475 -7.53 -47.24 -23.77
C PRO A 475 -7.12 -46.32 -24.92
N GLY A 476 -8.10 -45.88 -25.74
CA GLY A 476 -7.83 -45.03 -26.91
C GLY A 476 -6.97 -43.82 -26.61
N THR A 477 -6.32 -43.23 -27.59
CA THR A 477 -5.40 -42.12 -27.45
C THR A 477 -6.07 -40.96 -26.75
N PHE A 478 -5.52 -40.50 -25.60
CA PHE A 478 -5.92 -39.28 -24.96
C PHE A 478 -5.19 -38.11 -25.66
N GLU A 479 -5.83 -37.52 -26.62
CA GLU A 479 -5.31 -36.36 -27.35
C GLU A 479 -6.33 -35.23 -27.29
N PRO A 480 -6.41 -34.53 -26.13
CA PRO A 480 -7.41 -33.49 -25.93
C PRO A 480 -7.30 -32.39 -26.96
N PHE A 481 -6.11 -32.12 -27.45
CA PHE A 481 -5.80 -31.08 -28.40
C PHE A 481 -6.04 -31.46 -29.86
N GLU A 482 -6.16 -32.75 -30.16
CA GLU A 482 -6.51 -33.19 -31.49
C GLU A 482 -8.01 -33.41 -31.70
N SER A 483 -8.81 -33.28 -30.66
CA SER A 483 -10.27 -33.41 -30.77
C SER A 483 -10.82 -32.37 -31.76
N ASN A 484 -11.75 -32.81 -32.63
CA ASN A 484 -12.42 -31.91 -33.56
C ASN A 484 -13.19 -30.79 -32.82
N ALA A 485 -13.65 -31.02 -31.60
CA ALA A 485 -14.31 -30.05 -30.76
C ALA A 485 -13.34 -28.94 -30.38
N PHE A 486 -12.12 -29.25 -29.99
CA PHE A 486 -11.11 -28.27 -29.64
C PHE A 486 -10.59 -27.47 -30.86
N LYS A 487 -10.36 -28.18 -32.00
CA LYS A 487 -9.97 -27.53 -33.26
C LYS A 487 -11.05 -26.63 -33.85
N SER A 488 -12.32 -26.82 -33.47
CA SER A 488 -13.44 -25.99 -33.90
C SER A 488 -13.71 -24.78 -32.99
N THR A 489 -12.99 -24.62 -31.89
CA THR A 489 -13.11 -23.46 -31.01
C THR A 489 -12.61 -22.19 -31.70
N LYS A 490 -13.10 -21.05 -31.27
CA LYS A 490 -12.87 -19.73 -31.92
C LYS A 490 -11.40 -19.31 -32.05
N ASN A 491 -10.45 -20.01 -31.39
CA ASN A 491 -9.04 -19.67 -31.48
C ASN A 491 -8.12 -20.88 -31.54
N PRO A 492 -7.88 -21.43 -32.73
CA PRO A 492 -6.89 -22.49 -32.91
C PRO A 492 -5.44 -22.03 -32.60
N GLU A 493 -5.22 -20.71 -32.54
CA GLU A 493 -3.92 -20.15 -32.18
C GLU A 493 -3.63 -20.27 -30.70
N PHE A 494 -4.65 -20.26 -29.84
CA PHE A 494 -4.47 -20.40 -28.41
C PHE A 494 -3.77 -21.69 -28.01
N TYR A 495 -4.22 -22.81 -28.58
CA TYR A 495 -3.59 -24.08 -28.34
C TYR A 495 -2.15 -24.15 -28.86
N ALA A 496 -1.92 -23.60 -30.05
CA ALA A 496 -0.58 -23.51 -30.59
C ALA A 496 0.34 -22.66 -29.70
N ARG A 497 -0.19 -21.56 -29.12
CA ARG A 497 0.54 -20.74 -28.17
C ARG A 497 0.76 -21.45 -26.84
N LEU A 498 -0.25 -22.09 -26.24
CA LEU A 498 -0.05 -22.91 -25.04
C LEU A 498 1.02 -23.97 -25.29
N GLN A 499 0.99 -24.61 -26.43
CA GLN A 499 1.99 -25.58 -26.80
C GLN A 499 3.36 -24.95 -27.06
N GLU A 500 3.41 -23.78 -27.68
CA GLU A 500 4.64 -23.03 -27.91
C GLU A 500 5.23 -22.49 -26.60
N PHE A 501 4.43 -21.95 -25.70
CA PHE A 501 4.88 -21.38 -24.44
C PHE A 501 5.35 -22.45 -23.45
N TYR A 502 4.64 -23.56 -23.37
CA TYR A 502 4.89 -24.56 -22.34
C TYR A 502 5.53 -25.87 -22.86
N SER A 503 5.59 -26.12 -24.17
CA SER A 503 6.27 -27.31 -24.71
C SER A 503 7.78 -27.13 -24.89
N ARG A 504 8.29 -25.91 -24.86
CA ARG A 504 9.73 -25.63 -24.93
C ARG A 504 10.50 -26.13 -23.71
N SER A 505 9.85 -26.35 -22.57
CA SER A 505 10.46 -26.91 -21.39
C SER A 505 10.82 -28.39 -21.50
N GLY A 506 10.30 -29.13 -22.50
CA GLY A 506 10.46 -30.56 -22.62
C GLY A 506 11.46 -31.09 -23.66
N SER A 507 11.99 -30.31 -24.60
CA SER A 507 12.77 -30.83 -25.75
C SER A 507 14.23 -30.40 -25.86
N GLY A 508 14.83 -29.89 -24.78
CA GLY A 508 16.25 -29.60 -24.70
C GLY A 508 17.07 -30.80 -24.28
N SER A 509 17.55 -31.61 -25.23
CA SER A 509 18.64 -32.55 -24.94
C SER A 509 19.95 -31.78 -24.70
N GLY A 510 20.11 -31.26 -23.50
CA GLY A 510 21.33 -30.61 -23.04
C GLY A 510 21.26 -30.52 -21.53
N SER A 511 22.12 -31.22 -20.85
CA SER A 511 22.27 -31.27 -19.41
C SER A 511 22.26 -29.91 -18.72
N GLY A 512 21.09 -29.50 -18.26
CA GLY A 512 20.85 -28.30 -17.51
C GLY A 512 19.35 -28.29 -17.17
N SER A 513 18.98 -28.92 -16.07
CA SER A 513 17.61 -28.87 -15.53
C SER A 513 17.38 -27.51 -14.89
N GLY A 514 16.84 -26.55 -15.65
CA GLY A 514 16.15 -25.39 -15.12
C GLY A 514 14.83 -25.34 -15.85
N ASP A 515 13.72 -25.47 -15.16
CA ASP A 515 12.37 -25.33 -15.69
C ASP A 515 12.15 -23.89 -16.14
N ASP A 516 11.19 -23.64 -17.07
CA ASP A 516 10.85 -22.26 -17.48
C ASP A 516 10.26 -21.46 -16.31
N GLU A 517 9.71 -22.10 -15.27
CA GLU A 517 9.37 -21.48 -13.99
C GLU A 517 10.61 -20.91 -13.31
N ASP A 518 11.71 -21.62 -13.26
CA ASP A 518 12.98 -21.12 -12.74
C ASP A 518 13.45 -19.87 -13.50
N LYS A 519 13.13 -19.75 -14.79
CA LYS A 519 13.49 -18.56 -15.58
C LYS A 519 12.55 -17.38 -15.36
N GLU A 520 11.25 -17.61 -15.25
CA GLU A 520 10.31 -16.54 -14.89
C GLU A 520 10.57 -16.03 -13.48
N GLU A 521 10.81 -16.94 -12.52
CA GLU A 521 11.23 -16.61 -11.17
C GLU A 521 12.55 -15.81 -11.19
N SER A 522 13.53 -16.24 -11.99
CA SER A 522 14.78 -15.51 -12.16
C SER A 522 14.63 -14.14 -12.79
N ILE A 523 13.63 -13.93 -13.67
CA ILE A 523 13.29 -12.61 -14.23
C ILE A 523 12.65 -11.73 -13.17
N LEU A 524 11.72 -12.27 -12.39
CA LEU A 524 11.11 -11.57 -11.25
C LEU A 524 12.17 -11.18 -10.23
N ASP A 525 13.04 -12.10 -9.84
CA ASP A 525 14.17 -11.83 -8.94
C ASP A 525 15.03 -10.67 -9.44
N THR A 526 15.31 -10.62 -10.75
CA THR A 526 16.06 -9.50 -11.36
C THR A 526 15.34 -8.17 -11.21
N ILE A 527 14.01 -8.15 -11.44
CA ILE A 527 13.20 -6.94 -11.29
C ILE A 527 13.08 -6.54 -9.81
N GLU A 528 12.90 -7.51 -8.91
CA GLU A 528 12.88 -7.29 -7.46
C GLU A 528 14.23 -6.75 -6.94
N ASP A 529 15.34 -7.24 -7.46
CA ASP A 529 16.67 -6.70 -7.16
C ASP A 529 16.77 -5.21 -7.56
N ILE A 530 16.23 -4.84 -8.73
CA ILE A 530 16.16 -3.44 -9.16
C ILE A 530 15.29 -2.61 -8.22
N LEU A 531 14.09 -3.09 -7.89
CA LEU A 531 13.17 -2.43 -6.95
C LEU A 531 13.82 -2.27 -5.57
N GLY A 532 14.49 -3.31 -5.08
CA GLY A 532 15.23 -3.29 -3.82
C GLY A 532 16.38 -2.27 -3.80
N GLN A 533 17.09 -2.12 -4.93
CA GLN A 533 18.13 -1.09 -5.07
C GLN A 533 17.53 0.32 -5.07
N ILE A 534 16.38 0.55 -5.75
CA ILE A 534 15.66 1.82 -5.73
C ILE A 534 15.19 2.14 -4.31
N GLN A 535 14.59 1.17 -3.61
CA GLN A 535 14.15 1.33 -2.22
C GLN A 535 15.32 1.67 -1.28
N LYS A 536 16.44 1.01 -1.45
CA LYS A 536 17.66 1.29 -0.68
C LYS A 536 18.17 2.70 -0.94
N GLN A 537 18.16 3.14 -2.19
CA GLN A 537 18.57 4.49 -2.55
C GLN A 537 17.64 5.53 -1.93
N PHE A 538 16.32 5.35 -2.02
CA PHE A 538 15.38 6.24 -1.35
C PHE A 538 15.58 6.25 0.17
N SER A 539 15.79 5.10 0.78
CA SER A 539 16.07 5.00 2.21
C SER A 539 17.32 5.77 2.63
N SER A 540 18.31 5.89 1.74
CA SER A 540 19.49 6.73 1.99
C SER A 540 19.14 8.22 1.99
N PHE A 541 18.19 8.64 1.17
CA PHE A 541 17.71 10.03 1.16
C PHE A 541 16.81 10.38 2.36
N LEU A 542 16.28 9.40 3.07
CA LEU A 542 15.56 9.60 4.33
C LEU A 542 16.49 9.72 5.56
N GLN A 543 17.80 9.60 5.37
CA GLN A 543 18.75 9.87 6.42
C GLN A 543 18.98 11.39 6.48
N PHE A 544 18.46 12.04 7.51
CA PHE A 544 18.65 13.45 7.77
C PHE A 544 19.53 13.61 8.99
N ASP A 545 20.48 14.52 8.91
CA ASP A 545 21.19 15.07 10.07
C ASP A 545 20.92 16.59 10.11
N PRO A 546 19.70 17.00 10.51
CA PRO A 546 19.36 18.40 10.55
C PRO A 546 20.18 19.10 11.61
N GLU A 547 21.04 20.02 11.21
CA GLU A 547 21.71 20.93 12.15
C GLU A 547 20.63 21.71 12.90
N GLY A 548 20.60 21.62 14.22
CA GLY A 548 19.66 22.33 15.05
C GLY A 548 18.37 21.56 15.37
N ALA A 549 18.26 20.27 15.01
CA ALA A 549 17.20 19.39 15.53
C ALA A 549 17.36 19.23 17.04
N LEU A 550 16.75 20.11 17.79
CA LEU A 550 16.86 20.13 19.23
C LEU A 550 15.68 19.38 19.81
N HIS A 551 15.97 18.39 20.65
CA HIS A 551 14.94 17.67 21.40
C HIS A 551 14.29 18.62 22.42
N TYR A 552 13.04 18.98 22.17
CA TYR A 552 12.24 19.68 23.15
C TYR A 552 11.80 18.72 24.26
N LYS A 553 12.53 18.70 25.38
CA LYS A 553 12.35 17.70 26.44
C LYS A 553 11.02 17.80 27.18
N ASN A 554 10.30 18.90 27.11
CA ASN A 554 9.07 19.14 27.85
C ASN A 554 7.82 19.22 26.95
N GLY A 555 7.96 19.03 25.64
CA GLY A 555 6.83 19.01 24.72
C GLY A 555 6.14 17.64 24.73
N SER A 556 4.90 17.59 25.17
CA SER A 556 4.05 16.48 24.73
C SER A 556 3.93 16.58 23.21
N ASN A 557 4.13 15.48 22.50
CA ASN A 557 3.74 15.35 21.09
C ASN A 557 2.36 15.94 20.92
N ASP A 558 2.23 16.76 19.91
CA ASP A 558 1.26 17.81 19.85
C ASP A 558 -0.19 17.38 19.64
N ALA A 559 -1.06 18.31 19.85
CA ALA A 559 -2.45 18.28 19.47
C ALA A 559 -2.61 17.94 17.98
N GLY A 560 -3.29 16.85 17.69
CA GLY A 560 -3.52 16.36 16.34
C GLY A 560 -2.73 15.10 15.94
N GLY A 561 -1.81 14.64 16.83
CA GLY A 561 -1.03 13.43 16.61
C GLY A 561 0.13 13.59 15.64
N VAL A 562 1.16 12.81 15.85
CA VAL A 562 2.31 12.67 14.94
C VAL A 562 1.94 11.67 13.86
N SER A 563 2.11 12.02 12.57
CA SER A 563 2.00 11.03 11.50
C SER A 563 3.22 10.12 11.54
N THR A 564 2.99 8.82 11.57
CA THR A 564 4.04 7.79 11.47
C THR A 564 4.14 7.20 10.07
N ASP A 565 3.27 7.63 9.16
CA ASP A 565 3.29 7.17 7.78
C ASP A 565 4.27 8.01 6.96
N PHE A 566 5.43 7.41 6.68
CA PHE A 566 6.49 8.03 5.89
C PHE A 566 6.37 7.74 4.38
N GLY A 567 5.24 7.25 3.89
CA GLY A 567 5.00 7.00 2.47
C GLY A 567 5.80 5.84 1.87
N MET A 568 7.06 5.69 2.26
CA MET A 568 7.94 4.58 1.85
C MET A 568 8.17 3.56 2.97
N ALA A 569 7.38 3.60 4.04
CA ALA A 569 7.50 2.64 5.15
C ALA A 569 7.07 1.21 4.76
N GLY A 570 6.46 1.03 3.56
CA GLY A 570 6.06 -0.26 3.01
C GLY A 570 7.19 -0.98 2.29
N ASP A 571 6.92 -2.20 1.90
CA ASP A 571 7.78 -3.01 1.05
C ASP A 571 7.59 -2.61 -0.42
N TRP A 572 8.60 -1.96 -1.01
CA TRP A 572 8.67 -1.63 -2.43
C TRP A 572 9.70 -2.50 -3.16
N GLY A 573 10.44 -3.31 -2.42
CA GLY A 573 11.51 -4.14 -2.94
C GLY A 573 11.05 -5.50 -3.45
N SER A 574 9.80 -5.89 -3.19
CA SER A 574 9.20 -7.11 -3.72
C SER A 574 8.06 -6.77 -4.69
N GLU A 575 7.74 -7.70 -5.59
CA GLU A 575 6.65 -7.55 -6.56
C GLU A 575 5.31 -7.24 -5.88
N ASP A 576 4.88 -8.12 -4.98
CA ASP A 576 3.62 -7.99 -4.25
C ASP A 576 3.61 -6.73 -3.37
N GLY A 577 4.73 -6.47 -2.70
CA GLY A 577 4.88 -5.30 -1.86
C GLY A 577 4.77 -4.00 -2.66
N ALA A 578 5.44 -3.90 -3.79
CA ALA A 578 5.39 -2.74 -4.67
C ALA A 578 3.97 -2.51 -5.22
N LYS A 579 3.31 -3.56 -5.74
CA LYS A 579 1.92 -3.50 -6.21
C LYS A 579 0.95 -3.04 -5.11
N ASP A 580 1.09 -3.55 -3.89
CA ASP A 580 0.25 -3.18 -2.74
C ASP A 580 0.46 -1.71 -2.32
N GLN A 581 1.70 -1.23 -2.31
CA GLN A 581 1.98 0.17 -2.00
C GLN A 581 1.40 1.13 -3.07
N VAL A 582 1.49 0.77 -4.35
CA VAL A 582 0.85 1.52 -5.43
C VAL A 582 -0.66 1.57 -5.26
N LYS A 583 -1.31 0.42 -5.02
CA LYS A 583 -2.75 0.37 -4.75
C LYS A 583 -3.13 1.23 -3.55
N LYS A 584 -2.32 1.20 -2.49
CA LYS A 584 -2.51 2.05 -1.32
C LYS A 584 -2.38 3.53 -1.68
N ALA A 585 -1.34 3.92 -2.42
CA ALA A 585 -1.12 5.29 -2.85
C ALA A 585 -2.27 5.82 -3.74
N LEU A 586 -2.77 4.99 -4.66
CA LEU A 586 -3.90 5.33 -5.53
C LEU A 586 -5.25 5.34 -4.78
N ASN A 587 -5.42 4.50 -3.74
CA ASN A 587 -6.64 4.44 -2.92
C ASN A 587 -6.65 5.48 -1.80
N ASP A 588 -5.47 5.95 -1.35
CA ASP A 588 -5.41 7.01 -0.35
C ASP A 588 -6.14 8.23 -0.89
N ASN A 589 -7.04 8.75 -0.06
CA ASN A 589 -7.82 9.95 -0.39
C ASN A 589 -6.95 11.22 -0.52
N LEU A 590 -5.62 11.08 -0.58
CA LEU A 590 -4.69 12.20 -0.63
C LEU A 590 -4.93 13.08 -1.85
N LEU A 591 -4.91 12.50 -3.06
CA LEU A 591 -5.16 13.25 -4.30
C LEU A 591 -6.56 13.84 -4.33
N SER A 592 -7.57 13.06 -3.91
CA SER A 592 -8.95 13.54 -3.80
C SER A 592 -9.10 14.62 -2.74
N SER A 593 -8.38 14.53 -1.64
CA SER A 593 -8.39 15.54 -0.58
C SER A 593 -7.69 16.82 -1.04
N LEU A 594 -6.59 16.72 -1.80
CA LEU A 594 -5.92 17.87 -2.41
C LEU A 594 -6.81 18.55 -3.45
N GLY A 595 -7.46 17.79 -4.35
CA GLY A 595 -8.41 18.34 -5.32
C GLY A 595 -9.62 19.01 -4.65
N ASN A 596 -10.17 18.42 -3.60
CA ASN A 596 -11.31 18.99 -2.85
C ASN A 596 -10.89 20.13 -1.91
N ALA A 597 -9.64 20.23 -1.51
CA ALA A 597 -9.14 21.31 -0.65
C ALA A 597 -9.31 22.69 -1.28
N ALA A 598 -9.43 22.77 -2.59
CA ALA A 598 -9.70 24.03 -3.31
C ALA A 598 -11.04 24.66 -2.90
N THR A 599 -12.05 23.87 -2.54
CA THR A 599 -13.39 24.38 -2.17
C THR A 599 -13.42 25.00 -0.76
N ASP A 600 -12.58 24.51 0.16
CA ASP A 600 -12.49 24.98 1.55
C ASP A 600 -11.27 25.89 1.81
N ALA A 601 -10.53 26.22 0.75
CA ALA A 601 -9.23 26.88 0.87
C ALA A 601 -9.29 28.33 1.31
N ALA A 602 -10.37 29.06 1.05
CA ALA A 602 -10.42 30.52 1.23
C ALA A 602 -10.05 30.97 2.65
N ASP A 603 -10.54 30.26 3.67
CA ASP A 603 -10.25 30.60 5.08
C ASP A 603 -8.86 30.12 5.54
N LYS A 604 -8.31 29.09 4.88
CA LYS A 604 -7.01 28.52 5.24
C LYS A 604 -5.85 29.16 4.49
N ILE A 605 -6.10 29.71 3.31
CA ILE A 605 -5.03 30.29 2.45
C ILE A 605 -4.29 31.42 3.15
N LEU A 606 -4.98 32.28 3.91
CA LEU A 606 -4.33 33.36 4.64
C LEU A 606 -3.38 32.83 5.74
N LEU A 607 -3.84 31.82 6.50
CA LEU A 607 -3.01 31.17 7.52
C LEU A 607 -1.82 30.44 6.89
N LEU A 608 -2.03 29.79 5.74
CA LEU A 608 -1.00 29.09 5.00
C LEU A 608 0.04 30.04 4.40
N THR A 609 -0.41 31.15 3.83
CA THR A 609 0.49 32.21 3.31
C THR A 609 1.34 32.75 4.44
N TYR A 610 0.71 33.06 5.58
CA TYR A 610 1.42 33.51 6.78
C TYR A 610 2.47 32.51 7.22
N ALA A 611 2.08 31.22 7.37
CA ALA A 611 3.00 30.18 7.78
C ALA A 611 4.17 30.04 6.80
N SER A 612 3.90 30.06 5.50
CA SER A 612 4.94 29.96 4.46
C SER A 612 5.91 31.13 4.45
N GLU A 613 5.47 32.32 4.88
CA GLU A 613 6.33 33.52 4.95
C GLU A 613 7.13 33.58 6.24
N MET A 614 6.54 33.13 7.36
CA MET A 614 7.12 33.29 8.68
C MET A 614 8.03 32.16 9.12
N PHE A 615 7.88 30.98 8.53
CA PHE A 615 8.59 29.80 8.98
C PHE A 615 9.48 29.20 7.90
N SER A 616 10.61 28.67 8.35
CA SER A 616 11.60 28.01 7.52
C SER A 616 11.18 26.59 7.11
N CYS A 617 11.76 26.07 6.03
CA CYS A 617 11.70 24.67 5.65
C CYS A 617 13.10 24.14 5.34
N TYR A 618 13.25 22.85 5.21
CA TYR A 618 14.55 22.20 5.01
C TYR A 618 15.29 22.71 3.76
N SER A 619 14.58 22.96 2.66
CA SER A 619 15.20 23.42 1.41
C SER A 619 15.74 24.85 1.51
N THR A 620 15.08 25.73 2.30
CA THR A 620 15.53 27.10 2.56
C THR A 620 16.85 27.18 3.33
N ASN A 621 17.10 26.19 4.17
CA ASN A 621 18.28 26.21 5.06
C ASN A 621 19.50 25.51 4.48
N LYS A 622 19.36 24.76 3.38
CA LYS A 622 20.51 24.11 2.72
C LYS A 622 21.49 25.07 2.04
N GLY A 623 21.04 26.28 1.70
CA GLY A 623 21.85 27.29 1.06
C GLY A 623 22.72 28.13 1.99
N GLY A 624 22.94 27.76 3.25
CA GLY A 624 23.61 28.51 4.31
C GLY A 624 25.07 28.90 4.11
N GLY A 625 25.48 29.26 2.90
CA GLY A 625 26.71 30.02 2.64
C GLY A 625 26.43 31.51 2.64
N GLU A 626 27.43 32.34 2.91
CA GLU A 626 27.35 33.82 2.87
C GLU A 626 26.80 34.36 1.53
N ASP A 627 26.73 33.53 0.48
CA ASP A 627 26.21 33.86 -0.86
C ASP A 627 24.88 33.19 -1.19
N ALA A 628 24.19 32.53 -0.22
CA ALA A 628 22.88 31.93 -0.47
C ALA A 628 21.88 33.03 -0.89
N PRO A 629 21.12 32.84 -1.98
CA PRO A 629 20.07 33.80 -2.33
C PRO A 629 19.09 33.89 -1.17
N VAL A 630 18.90 35.13 -0.69
CA VAL A 630 17.85 35.42 0.28
C VAL A 630 16.54 35.04 -0.39
N GLU A 631 15.85 34.04 0.13
CA GLU A 631 14.50 33.73 -0.35
C GLU A 631 13.64 34.95 -0.21
N GLU A 632 13.23 35.51 -1.30
CA GLU A 632 12.21 36.56 -1.30
C GLU A 632 10.88 35.89 -0.94
N SER A 633 10.15 36.47 0.02
CA SER A 633 8.77 36.08 0.22
C SER A 633 8.01 36.25 -1.09
N MET A 634 6.89 35.52 -1.29
CA MET A 634 6.05 35.66 -2.49
C MET A 634 5.54 37.09 -2.69
N SER A 635 5.63 37.95 -1.66
CA SER A 635 5.34 39.39 -1.74
C SER A 635 6.55 40.25 -2.14
N GLY A 636 7.70 39.62 -2.47
CA GLY A 636 8.95 40.36 -2.77
C GLY A 636 9.61 41.00 -1.55
N ILE A 637 9.19 40.65 -0.35
CA ILE A 637 9.78 41.12 0.91
C ILE A 637 10.77 40.04 1.36
N PRO A 638 12.03 40.36 1.62
CA PRO A 638 13.00 39.40 2.15
C PRO A 638 12.45 38.73 3.42
N LEU A 639 12.36 37.39 3.40
CA LEU A 639 12.05 36.63 4.61
C LEU A 639 13.12 36.92 5.65
N GLY A 640 12.67 37.41 6.79
CA GLY A 640 13.44 37.87 7.92
C GLY A 640 14.89 37.47 8.01
N VAL A 641 15.76 38.31 7.44
CA VAL A 641 17.22 38.12 7.42
C VAL A 641 17.84 38.01 8.83
N ASP A 642 17.04 38.31 9.86
CA ASP A 642 17.50 38.36 11.26
C ASP A 642 16.86 37.28 12.16
N VAL A 643 16.05 36.37 11.64
CA VAL A 643 15.45 35.32 12.46
C VAL A 643 16.38 34.10 12.45
N ASN A 644 17.18 33.95 13.50
CA ASN A 644 17.83 32.70 13.79
C ASN A 644 16.75 31.69 14.20
N TYR A 645 16.24 30.91 13.24
CA TYR A 645 15.26 29.88 13.54
C TYR A 645 15.84 28.83 14.47
N TYR A 646 15.07 28.50 15.49
CA TYR A 646 15.44 27.41 16.38
C TYR A 646 15.31 26.05 15.68
N TYR A 647 14.24 25.89 14.89
CA TYR A 647 13.96 24.73 14.06
C TYR A 647 14.27 25.04 12.60
N GLN A 648 15.07 24.22 11.94
CA GLN A 648 15.37 24.37 10.50
C GLN A 648 14.31 23.72 9.59
N SER A 649 13.34 23.03 10.17
CA SER A 649 12.26 22.30 9.49
C SER A 649 10.91 22.63 10.12
N GLU A 650 10.60 23.93 10.18
CA GLU A 650 9.41 24.43 10.87
C GLU A 650 8.12 24.11 10.12
N LEU A 651 8.10 24.26 8.79
CA LEU A 651 6.93 23.91 8.00
C LEU A 651 6.66 22.41 8.02
N GLU A 652 7.70 21.57 8.07
CA GLU A 652 7.58 20.13 8.24
C GLU A 652 7.01 19.78 9.62
N TYR A 653 7.38 20.51 10.66
CA TYR A 653 6.75 20.38 11.96
C TYR A 653 5.27 20.79 11.92
N LEU A 654 4.93 21.90 11.27
CA LEU A 654 3.52 22.30 11.11
C LEU A 654 2.69 21.17 10.47
N TYR A 655 3.27 20.43 9.54
CA TYR A 655 2.62 19.28 8.92
C TYR A 655 2.55 18.06 9.86
N ASN A 656 3.68 17.60 10.39
CA ASN A 656 3.78 16.33 11.11
C ASN A 656 3.49 16.46 12.61
N GLY A 657 3.96 17.52 13.29
CA GLY A 657 3.68 17.82 14.69
C GLY A 657 4.64 17.18 15.70
N ASP A 658 5.79 16.65 15.30
CA ASP A 658 6.77 16.08 16.23
C ASP A 658 7.75 17.15 16.71
N LEU A 659 7.54 17.68 17.93
CA LEU A 659 8.47 18.61 18.56
C LEU A 659 9.77 17.95 19.04
N THR A 660 9.76 16.62 19.19
CA THR A 660 10.87 15.87 19.76
C THR A 660 11.89 15.43 18.70
N SER A 661 11.48 15.37 17.44
CA SER A 661 12.31 14.89 16.35
C SER A 661 12.03 15.63 15.04
N ALA A 662 12.93 16.53 14.67
CA ALA A 662 12.92 17.15 13.35
C ALA A 662 13.14 16.14 12.22
N GLU A 663 13.91 15.09 12.48
CA GLU A 663 14.12 14.00 11.54
C GLU A 663 12.81 13.29 11.17
N ASN A 664 11.95 13.02 12.13
CA ASN A 664 10.63 12.43 11.88
C ASN A 664 9.74 13.34 11.03
N ASN A 665 9.77 14.65 11.29
CA ASN A 665 9.03 15.62 10.48
C ASN A 665 9.50 15.61 9.03
N LEU A 666 10.81 15.62 8.82
CA LEU A 666 11.43 15.57 7.49
C LEU A 666 11.13 14.26 6.77
N LYS A 667 11.23 13.12 7.44
CA LYS A 667 10.89 11.81 6.87
C LYS A 667 9.43 11.73 6.43
N SER A 668 8.53 12.23 7.27
CA SER A 668 7.10 12.23 6.97
C SER A 668 6.79 13.07 5.72
N VAL A 669 7.30 14.29 5.64
CA VAL A 669 7.08 15.16 4.48
C VAL A 669 7.73 14.61 3.23
N THR A 670 8.99 14.17 3.32
CA THR A 670 9.71 13.61 2.18
C THR A 670 9.04 12.34 1.63
N GLY A 671 8.54 11.48 2.53
CA GLY A 671 7.76 10.31 2.14
C GLY A 671 6.45 10.66 1.44
N MET A 672 5.76 11.70 1.91
CA MET A 672 4.53 12.19 1.24
C MET A 672 4.82 12.82 -0.12
N ILE A 673 5.90 13.59 -0.25
CA ILE A 673 6.35 14.13 -1.55
C ILE A 673 6.65 12.96 -2.51
N PHE A 674 7.36 11.96 -2.03
CA PHE A 674 7.67 10.77 -2.83
C PHE A 674 6.40 10.09 -3.35
N LEU A 675 5.40 9.86 -2.48
CA LEU A 675 4.13 9.23 -2.90
C LEU A 675 3.42 10.05 -3.97
N VAL A 676 3.33 11.37 -3.78
CA VAL A 676 2.72 12.25 -4.78
C VAL A 676 3.51 12.20 -6.09
N ARG A 677 4.84 12.34 -6.04
CA ARG A 677 5.70 12.24 -7.22
C ARG A 677 5.56 10.91 -7.93
N PHE A 678 5.52 9.82 -7.15
CA PHE A 678 5.35 8.49 -7.71
C PHE A 678 4.04 8.37 -8.51
N VAL A 679 2.91 8.83 -7.97
CA VAL A 679 1.64 8.78 -8.72
C VAL A 679 1.71 9.60 -10.01
N PHE A 680 2.28 10.81 -9.95
CA PHE A 680 2.43 11.65 -11.13
C PHE A 680 3.38 11.05 -12.18
N ASN A 681 4.53 10.51 -11.75
CA ASN A 681 5.50 9.87 -12.63
C ASN A 681 4.93 8.58 -13.22
N TYR A 682 4.18 7.82 -12.44
CA TYR A 682 3.54 6.61 -12.95
C TYR A 682 2.48 6.94 -14.01
N VAL A 683 1.65 7.98 -13.80
CA VAL A 683 0.76 8.49 -14.86
C VAL A 683 1.53 8.94 -16.09
N ALA A 684 2.61 9.72 -15.91
CA ALA A 684 3.42 10.23 -17.01
C ALA A 684 4.13 9.10 -17.78
N SER A 685 4.50 7.99 -17.14
CA SER A 685 5.21 6.86 -17.73
C SER A 685 4.50 6.24 -18.96
N PHE A 686 3.19 6.43 -19.07
CA PHE A 686 2.41 5.97 -20.22
C PHE A 686 2.57 6.87 -21.47
N ALA A 687 3.05 8.09 -21.29
CA ALA A 687 3.25 9.07 -22.36
C ALA A 687 4.74 9.35 -22.64
N VAL A 688 5.63 8.95 -21.75
CA VAL A 688 7.09 9.14 -21.90
C VAL A 688 7.64 8.07 -22.83
N SER A 689 8.21 8.49 -23.97
CA SER A 689 8.69 7.56 -25.01
C SER A 689 9.75 6.60 -24.49
N ASP A 690 10.71 7.05 -23.68
CA ASP A 690 11.77 6.19 -23.15
C ASP A 690 11.23 5.06 -22.28
N VAL A 691 10.20 5.34 -21.47
CA VAL A 691 9.54 4.32 -20.64
C VAL A 691 8.75 3.36 -21.51
N VAL A 692 7.93 3.89 -22.42
CA VAL A 692 7.12 3.08 -23.34
C VAL A 692 8.00 2.14 -24.16
N ASN A 693 9.12 2.62 -24.69
CA ASN A 693 10.04 1.84 -25.48
C ASN A 693 10.77 0.77 -24.65
N THR A 694 11.20 1.13 -23.42
CA THR A 694 11.85 0.18 -22.50
C THR A 694 10.88 -0.96 -22.15
N VAL A 695 9.66 -0.64 -21.76
CA VAL A 695 8.62 -1.63 -21.43
C VAL A 695 8.31 -2.50 -22.66
N SER A 696 8.10 -1.91 -23.82
CA SER A 696 7.83 -2.66 -25.06
C SER A 696 8.98 -3.58 -25.46
N SER A 697 10.22 -3.18 -25.20
CA SER A 697 11.41 -4.00 -25.44
C SER A 697 11.44 -5.21 -24.50
N VAL A 698 11.14 -5.03 -23.22
CA VAL A 698 11.04 -6.12 -22.23
C VAL A 698 9.91 -7.08 -22.62
N GLU A 699 8.73 -6.57 -22.87
CA GLU A 699 7.58 -7.38 -23.27
C GLU A 699 7.85 -8.17 -24.56
N SER A 700 8.54 -7.56 -25.52
CA SER A 700 8.93 -8.23 -26.76
C SER A 700 9.98 -9.32 -26.54
N ALA A 701 10.94 -9.06 -25.66
CA ALA A 701 11.95 -10.06 -25.27
C ALA A 701 11.34 -11.23 -24.52
N LEU A 702 10.29 -10.98 -23.73
CA LEU A 702 9.56 -11.97 -22.93
C LEU A 702 8.29 -12.50 -23.62
N ALA A 703 8.06 -12.19 -24.90
CA ALA A 703 6.84 -12.62 -25.61
C ALA A 703 6.63 -14.14 -25.59
N TRP A 704 7.70 -14.91 -25.36
CA TRP A 704 7.65 -16.38 -25.21
C TRP A 704 6.98 -16.85 -23.92
N THR A 705 6.86 -15.98 -22.89
CA THR A 705 6.21 -16.29 -21.60
C THR A 705 4.70 -16.04 -21.62
N GLY A 706 4.13 -15.56 -22.72
CA GLY A 706 2.69 -15.29 -22.85
C GLY A 706 2.19 -14.12 -22.02
N PRO A 707 1.12 -14.29 -21.23
CA PRO A 707 0.57 -13.23 -20.40
C PRO A 707 1.55 -12.66 -19.37
N PHE A 708 2.50 -13.45 -18.88
CA PHE A 708 3.54 -13.00 -17.95
C PHE A 708 4.38 -11.84 -18.51
N ALA A 709 4.60 -11.76 -19.83
CA ALA A 709 5.30 -10.64 -20.45
C ALA A 709 4.66 -9.29 -20.13
N ILE A 710 3.32 -9.22 -20.01
CA ILE A 710 2.57 -8.01 -19.66
C ILE A 710 2.86 -7.64 -18.20
N VAL A 711 2.85 -8.62 -17.30
CA VAL A 711 3.12 -8.42 -15.87
C VAL A 711 4.55 -7.93 -15.66
N ALA A 712 5.54 -8.56 -16.29
CA ALA A 712 6.95 -8.17 -16.22
C ALA A 712 7.17 -6.76 -16.78
N GLY A 713 6.54 -6.43 -17.90
CA GLY A 713 6.60 -5.08 -18.48
C GLY A 713 6.05 -4.01 -17.54
N GLU A 714 4.98 -4.33 -16.83
CA GLU A 714 4.39 -3.39 -15.87
C GLU A 714 5.25 -3.19 -14.62
N LEU A 715 5.88 -4.25 -14.13
CA LEU A 715 6.85 -4.13 -13.02
C LEU A 715 8.05 -3.26 -13.41
N VAL A 716 8.53 -3.37 -14.65
CA VAL A 716 9.58 -2.49 -15.17
C VAL A 716 9.11 -1.04 -15.25
N ARG A 717 7.88 -0.78 -15.72
CA ARG A 717 7.27 0.55 -15.70
C ARG A 717 7.21 1.13 -14.29
N LEU A 718 6.78 0.31 -13.35
CA LEU A 718 6.73 0.66 -11.94
C LEU A 718 8.11 1.03 -11.40
N ALA A 719 9.12 0.21 -11.68
CA ALA A 719 10.50 0.47 -11.28
C ALA A 719 11.04 1.78 -11.87
N MET A 720 10.71 2.08 -13.14
CA MET A 720 11.10 3.34 -13.77
C MET A 720 10.41 4.55 -13.11
N ALA A 721 9.12 4.45 -12.80
CA ALA A 721 8.40 5.52 -12.11
C ALA A 721 8.90 5.75 -10.68
N LEU A 722 9.24 4.67 -9.96
CA LEU A 722 9.86 4.74 -8.63
C LEU A 722 11.24 5.41 -8.71
N GLY A 723 12.09 4.98 -9.63
CA GLY A 723 13.43 5.54 -9.82
C GLY A 723 13.39 7.03 -10.16
N GLU A 724 12.51 7.45 -11.05
CA GLU A 724 12.29 8.88 -11.37
C GLU A 724 11.82 9.66 -10.14
N SER A 725 10.96 9.07 -9.31
CA SER A 725 10.46 9.72 -8.10
C SER A 725 11.55 9.93 -7.05
N VAL A 726 12.51 9.02 -6.97
CA VAL A 726 13.70 9.17 -6.12
C VAL A 726 14.55 10.35 -6.59
N ILE A 727 14.77 10.49 -7.90
CA ILE A 727 15.49 11.62 -8.49
C ILE A 727 14.75 12.94 -8.18
N ASP A 728 13.44 12.97 -8.39
CA ASP A 728 12.63 14.16 -8.14
C ASP A 728 12.70 14.62 -6.69
N VAL A 729 12.57 13.68 -5.74
CA VAL A 729 12.69 14.00 -4.31
C VAL A 729 14.08 14.53 -3.98
N SER A 730 15.14 13.96 -4.58
CA SER A 730 16.50 14.48 -4.39
C SER A 730 16.64 15.91 -4.87
N ARG A 731 16.14 16.20 -6.08
CA ARG A 731 16.14 17.55 -6.66
C ARG A 731 15.37 18.57 -5.82
N LEU A 732 14.17 18.18 -5.37
CA LEU A 732 13.34 19.03 -4.49
C LEU A 732 14.03 19.33 -3.16
N LYS A 733 14.68 18.33 -2.55
CA LYS A 733 15.48 18.53 -1.33
C LYS A 733 16.66 19.48 -1.54
N ASP A 734 17.23 19.50 -2.75
CA ASP A 734 18.32 20.40 -3.11
C ASP A 734 17.84 21.79 -3.55
N GLY A 735 16.53 22.06 -3.44
CA GLY A 735 15.91 23.35 -3.72
C GLY A 735 15.63 23.58 -5.20
N GLN A 736 15.71 22.54 -6.04
CA GLN A 736 15.33 22.63 -7.46
C GLN A 736 13.83 22.42 -7.61
N ASP A 737 13.25 23.09 -8.59
CA ASP A 737 11.86 22.86 -8.96
C ASP A 737 11.76 21.68 -9.94
N VAL A 738 10.70 20.91 -9.83
CA VAL A 738 10.42 19.73 -10.64
C VAL A 738 9.09 19.88 -11.35
N ALA A 739 9.06 19.53 -12.64
CA ALA A 739 7.82 19.55 -13.41
C ALA A 739 6.75 18.67 -12.77
N LEU A 740 5.55 19.21 -12.63
CA LEU A 740 4.42 18.49 -12.02
C LEU A 740 4.10 17.22 -12.83
N LEU A 741 3.95 17.35 -14.13
CA LEU A 741 3.79 16.24 -15.06
C LEU A 741 5.06 16.13 -15.92
N LYS A 742 5.64 14.95 -15.94
CA LYS A 742 6.84 14.66 -16.75
C LYS A 742 6.49 14.41 -18.21
N ALA A 743 7.43 14.77 -19.05
CA ALA A 743 7.45 14.47 -20.48
C ALA A 743 8.80 13.82 -20.86
N SER A 744 8.96 13.41 -22.09
CA SER A 744 10.18 12.68 -22.52
C SER A 744 11.47 13.52 -22.44
N ASP A 745 11.38 14.84 -22.47
CA ASP A 745 12.52 15.75 -22.38
C ASP A 745 13.02 15.97 -20.95
N ASN A 746 12.16 15.73 -19.94
CA ASN A 746 12.51 15.94 -18.54
C ASN A 746 12.44 14.66 -17.68
N TRP A 747 12.21 13.50 -18.30
CA TRP A 747 12.37 12.19 -17.65
C TRP A 747 13.85 11.79 -17.63
N ARG A 748 14.35 11.28 -16.51
CA ARG A 748 15.79 11.11 -16.25
C ARG A 748 16.18 9.68 -15.92
N PHE A 749 15.33 8.93 -15.21
CA PHE A 749 15.66 7.57 -14.84
C PHE A 749 15.49 6.60 -16.01
N SER A 750 16.49 5.76 -16.26
CA SER A 750 16.48 4.80 -17.37
C SER A 750 16.98 3.43 -16.93
N LEU A 751 16.28 2.40 -17.40
CA LEU A 751 16.67 0.99 -17.26
C LEU A 751 17.16 0.38 -18.58
N SER A 752 17.43 1.21 -19.59
CA SER A 752 17.89 0.71 -20.90
C SER A 752 19.20 -0.09 -20.84
N GLY A 753 20.05 0.18 -19.84
CA GLY A 753 21.27 -0.59 -19.61
C GLY A 753 21.06 -1.96 -18.94
N GLN A 754 19.90 -2.24 -18.41
CA GLN A 754 19.54 -3.47 -17.69
C GLN A 754 18.63 -4.41 -18.51
N LEU A 755 18.25 -4.03 -19.72
CA LEU A 755 17.32 -4.82 -20.56
C LEU A 755 17.78 -6.26 -20.77
N ASP A 756 19.07 -6.46 -21.06
CA ASP A 756 19.63 -7.81 -21.27
C ASP A 756 19.60 -8.65 -19.98
N ALA A 757 19.84 -8.04 -18.82
CA ALA A 757 19.76 -8.71 -17.52
C ALA A 757 18.30 -9.10 -17.21
N ILE A 758 17.36 -8.18 -17.38
CA ILE A 758 15.91 -8.44 -17.17
C ILE A 758 15.42 -9.56 -18.08
N ALA A 759 15.75 -9.49 -19.38
CA ALA A 759 15.31 -10.49 -20.36
C ALA A 759 15.89 -11.88 -20.16
N SER A 760 17.04 -12.00 -19.50
CA SER A 760 17.73 -13.27 -19.26
C SER A 760 17.59 -13.80 -17.83
N GLY A 761 17.02 -13.03 -16.90
CA GLY A 761 17.02 -13.35 -15.48
C GLY A 761 18.43 -13.29 -14.89
N GLY A 762 19.24 -12.29 -15.27
CA GLY A 762 20.61 -12.12 -14.80
C GLY A 762 20.75 -11.09 -13.67
N GLU A 763 21.94 -11.00 -13.06
CA GLU A 763 22.21 -9.96 -12.06
C GLU A 763 22.10 -8.57 -12.68
N ALA A 764 21.23 -7.71 -12.13
CA ALA A 764 21.10 -6.30 -12.49
C ALA A 764 21.71 -5.41 -11.42
N SER A 765 22.52 -4.44 -11.81
CA SER A 765 23.13 -3.48 -10.88
C SER A 765 22.92 -2.07 -11.40
N LEU A 766 22.28 -1.24 -10.57
CA LEU A 766 22.14 0.18 -10.79
C LEU A 766 23.38 0.90 -10.24
N SER A 767 23.98 1.78 -11.04
CA SER A 767 25.06 2.64 -10.54
C SER A 767 24.49 3.79 -9.71
N ASP A 768 25.24 4.32 -8.74
CA ASP A 768 24.82 5.52 -7.99
C ASP A 768 24.55 6.71 -8.93
N GLY A 769 25.21 6.76 -10.09
CA GLY A 769 24.97 7.75 -11.12
C GLY A 769 23.60 7.65 -11.80
N ALA A 770 22.91 6.51 -11.71
CA ALA A 770 21.56 6.36 -12.24
C ALA A 770 20.53 7.27 -11.53
N PHE A 771 20.83 7.70 -10.30
CA PHE A 771 20.01 8.58 -9.49
C PHE A 771 20.56 10.02 -9.40
N SER A 772 21.60 10.35 -10.18
CA SER A 772 22.22 11.67 -10.16
C SER A 772 21.53 12.61 -11.13
N ALA A 773 21.26 13.81 -10.69
CA ALA A 773 20.71 14.91 -11.48
C ALA A 773 21.65 16.12 -11.58
N GLU A 774 22.98 15.92 -11.36
CA GLU A 774 23.96 17.01 -11.26
C GLU A 774 24.02 17.92 -12.51
N ASP A 775 23.68 17.39 -13.68
CA ASP A 775 23.68 18.15 -14.95
C ASP A 775 22.25 18.47 -15.45
N ALA A 776 21.26 18.35 -14.59
CA ALA A 776 19.88 18.55 -14.99
C ALA A 776 19.58 20.02 -15.30
N GLN A 777 19.07 20.30 -16.49
CA GLN A 777 18.44 21.57 -16.80
C GLN A 777 17.15 21.75 -16.01
N ASP A 778 16.76 23.01 -15.76
CA ASP A 778 15.48 23.30 -15.13
C ASP A 778 14.34 22.76 -15.99
N ASP A 779 13.36 22.17 -15.36
CA ASP A 779 12.20 21.63 -16.04
C ASP A 779 11.32 22.81 -16.57
N GLU A 780 10.81 22.67 -17.78
CA GLU A 780 9.89 23.66 -18.36
C GLU A 780 8.43 23.35 -18.00
N GLY A 781 7.60 24.38 -17.91
CA GLY A 781 6.16 24.27 -17.69
C GLY A 781 5.73 24.53 -16.24
N LEU A 782 4.68 23.85 -15.79
CA LEU A 782 4.21 23.95 -14.40
C LEU A 782 5.12 23.13 -13.50
N THR A 783 5.97 23.83 -12.74
CA THR A 783 6.88 23.22 -11.78
C THR A 783 6.43 23.43 -10.35
N LEU A 784 6.83 22.55 -9.45
CA LEU A 784 6.65 22.65 -8.02
C LEU A 784 8.00 22.50 -7.31
N GLY A 785 8.26 23.44 -6.38
CA GLY A 785 9.37 23.35 -5.44
C GLY A 785 8.98 22.57 -4.17
N TYR A 786 9.96 22.26 -3.35
CA TYR A 786 9.76 21.58 -2.06
C TYR A 786 8.75 22.30 -1.16
N LYS A 787 8.83 23.63 -1.09
CA LYS A 787 7.94 24.49 -0.31
C LYS A 787 6.50 24.46 -0.83
N ASP A 788 6.31 24.28 -2.13
CA ASP A 788 4.96 24.19 -2.72
C ASP A 788 4.26 22.91 -2.29
N TYR A 789 4.99 21.78 -2.25
CA TYR A 789 4.43 20.54 -1.68
C TYR A 789 4.03 20.71 -0.22
N LEU A 790 4.86 21.36 0.58
CA LEU A 790 4.51 21.67 1.98
C LEU A 790 3.23 22.50 2.07
N ARG A 791 3.08 23.54 1.24
CA ARG A 791 1.86 24.37 1.19
C ARG A 791 0.64 23.51 0.87
N LEU A 792 0.73 22.63 -0.12
CA LEU A 792 -0.35 21.72 -0.49
C LEU A 792 -0.71 20.76 0.66
N PHE A 793 0.27 20.21 1.36
CA PHE A 793 0.02 19.30 2.48
C PHE A 793 -0.56 19.99 3.69
N LEU A 794 -0.15 21.24 3.95
CA LEU A 794 -0.69 22.04 5.04
C LEU A 794 -2.16 22.42 4.81
N LEU A 795 -2.62 22.53 3.55
CA LEU A 795 -4.05 22.71 3.23
C LEU A 795 -4.92 21.55 3.74
N LEU A 796 -4.36 20.36 3.85
CA LEU A 796 -5.08 19.16 4.33
C LEU A 796 -5.23 19.15 5.86
N LYS A 797 -4.46 19.97 6.57
CA LYS A 797 -4.53 20.02 8.03
C LYS A 797 -5.70 20.87 8.51
N ASP A 798 -6.22 20.50 9.68
CA ASP A 798 -7.22 21.31 10.35
C ASP A 798 -6.64 22.67 10.78
N GLY A 799 -7.40 23.75 10.56
CA GLY A 799 -6.94 25.11 10.86
C GLY A 799 -6.63 25.34 12.33
N ASN A 800 -7.30 24.66 13.25
CA ASN A 800 -7.04 24.78 14.69
C ASN A 800 -5.71 24.08 15.06
N THR A 801 -5.46 22.89 14.51
CA THR A 801 -4.20 22.18 14.68
C THR A 801 -3.03 23.01 14.15
N LEU A 802 -3.19 23.60 12.97
CA LEU A 802 -2.17 24.46 12.37
C LEU A 802 -1.91 25.70 13.24
N ALA A 803 -2.95 26.36 13.76
CA ALA A 803 -2.82 27.52 14.65
C ALA A 803 -2.09 27.15 15.96
N GLN A 804 -2.41 25.99 16.55
CA GLN A 804 -1.71 25.52 17.77
C GLN A 804 -0.23 25.27 17.51
N ARG A 805 0.11 24.58 16.40
CA ARG A 805 1.49 24.31 16.04
C ARG A 805 2.25 25.60 15.73
N THR A 806 1.59 26.55 15.06
CA THR A 806 2.11 27.90 14.83
C THR A 806 2.44 28.60 16.15
N ALA A 807 1.53 28.57 17.14
CA ALA A 807 1.79 29.16 18.46
C ALA A 807 3.04 28.55 19.12
N ARG A 808 3.20 27.24 19.03
CA ARG A 808 4.39 26.53 19.59
C ARG A 808 5.69 26.95 18.92
N LEU A 809 5.72 27.09 17.60
CA LEU A 809 6.91 27.59 16.90
C LEU A 809 7.24 29.03 17.30
N ILE A 810 6.22 29.87 17.43
CA ILE A 810 6.40 31.26 17.90
C ILE A 810 6.99 31.29 19.31
N GLU A 811 6.48 30.46 20.24
CA GLU A 811 7.01 30.34 21.60
C GLU A 811 8.49 29.96 21.60
N LEU A 812 8.87 28.96 20.77
CA LEU A 812 10.26 28.50 20.63
C LEU A 812 11.16 29.60 20.03
N ASN A 813 10.71 30.22 18.94
CA ASN A 813 11.53 31.21 18.24
C ASN A 813 11.68 32.54 19.02
N VAL A 814 10.65 32.98 19.68
CA VAL A 814 10.72 34.15 20.57
C VAL A 814 11.68 33.86 21.74
N THR A 815 11.60 32.69 22.34
CA THR A 815 12.52 32.26 23.39
C THR A 815 13.95 32.20 22.86
N ASN A 816 14.18 31.58 21.70
CA ASN A 816 15.47 31.51 21.04
C ASN A 816 16.09 32.90 20.82
N LYS A 817 15.29 33.85 20.39
CA LYS A 817 15.75 35.23 20.14
C LYS A 817 16.02 35.99 21.40
N ARG A 818 15.16 35.90 22.44
CA ARG A 818 15.34 36.55 23.76
C ARG A 818 16.61 36.09 24.45
N GLU A 819 16.85 34.80 24.46
CA GLU A 819 18.00 34.18 25.11
C GLU A 819 19.25 34.10 24.22
N ASN A 820 19.16 34.59 22.96
CA ASN A 820 20.24 34.54 21.97
C ASN A 820 20.85 33.11 21.79
N ILE A 821 20.01 32.09 21.86
CA ILE A 821 20.41 30.67 21.77
C ILE A 821 20.98 30.36 20.41
N GLY A 822 20.34 30.85 19.33
CA GLY A 822 20.79 30.63 17.95
C GLY A 822 22.17 31.22 17.65
N GLY A 823 22.63 32.19 18.44
CA GLY A 823 23.98 32.73 18.35
C GLY A 823 25.10 31.86 18.94
N LEU A 824 24.75 30.75 19.62
CA LEU A 824 25.72 29.82 20.17
C LEU A 824 26.26 28.91 19.05
N ALA A 825 27.58 28.80 18.94
CA ALA A 825 28.24 28.07 17.86
C ALA A 825 28.12 26.55 18.00
N ASP A 826 27.96 26.04 19.21
CA ASP A 826 27.93 24.60 19.51
C ASP A 826 26.49 24.09 19.65
N ARG A 827 26.20 23.00 18.99
CA ARG A 827 24.88 22.34 19.00
C ARG A 827 24.47 21.93 20.42
N ASP A 828 25.38 21.28 21.16
CA ASP A 828 25.10 20.80 22.51
C ASP A 828 24.86 21.97 23.46
N ALA A 829 25.56 23.11 23.23
CA ALA A 829 25.36 24.34 23.99
C ALA A 829 23.97 24.95 23.71
N ARG A 830 23.52 24.97 22.44
CA ARG A 830 22.16 25.41 22.08
C ARG A 830 21.10 24.54 22.71
N GLU A 831 21.26 23.22 22.64
CA GLU A 831 20.32 22.25 23.28
C GLU A 831 20.22 22.47 24.79
N THR A 832 21.38 22.64 25.45
CA THR A 832 21.44 22.88 26.88
C THR A 832 20.80 24.22 27.25
N ALA A 833 21.08 25.28 26.49
CA ALA A 833 20.52 26.60 26.71
C ALA A 833 18.98 26.57 26.57
N MET A 834 18.44 25.98 25.50
CA MET A 834 16.99 25.87 25.29
C MET A 834 16.33 25.05 26.40
N ALA A 835 16.96 23.95 26.83
CA ALA A 835 16.41 23.11 27.90
C ALA A 835 16.38 23.82 29.27
N GLN A 836 17.14 24.90 29.45
CA GLN A 836 17.19 25.69 30.69
C GLN A 836 16.44 27.01 30.55
N ALA A 837 16.14 27.47 29.34
CA ALA A 837 15.43 28.71 29.11
C ALA A 837 13.99 28.64 29.62
N GLU A 838 13.50 29.76 30.14
CA GLU A 838 12.08 29.96 30.41
C GLU A 838 11.36 30.23 29.11
N LEU A 839 10.51 29.30 28.70
CA LEU A 839 9.78 29.43 27.44
C LEU A 839 8.84 30.64 27.47
N PHE A 840 8.89 31.45 26.42
CA PHE A 840 7.85 32.40 26.10
C PHE A 840 6.52 31.66 25.98
N GLN A 841 5.49 32.14 26.65
CA GLN A 841 4.17 31.51 26.65
C GLN A 841 3.16 32.42 26.01
N MET A 842 2.56 32.03 24.89
CA MET A 842 1.51 32.73 24.19
C MET A 842 0.27 32.96 25.08
N GLU A 843 0.09 32.14 26.12
CA GLU A 843 -0.98 32.33 27.12
C GLU A 843 -0.82 33.65 27.92
N ASN A 844 0.40 34.12 28.06
CA ASN A 844 0.70 35.37 28.77
C ASN A 844 0.56 36.62 27.90
N ALA A 845 0.49 36.42 26.54
CA ALA A 845 0.26 37.52 25.59
C ALA A 845 -1.24 37.79 25.48
N VAL A 846 -1.73 38.72 26.29
CA VAL A 846 -3.15 39.09 26.37
C VAL A 846 -3.52 40.04 25.25
N THR A 847 -4.63 39.81 24.59
CA THR A 847 -5.13 40.63 23.49
C THR A 847 -6.25 41.56 23.88
N ASP A 848 -7.03 41.19 24.90
CA ASP A 848 -8.17 41.92 25.39
C ASP A 848 -8.17 41.94 26.93
N PHE A 849 -8.54 43.02 27.48
CA PHE A 849 -8.68 43.15 28.91
C PHE A 849 -9.79 44.12 29.31
N SER A 850 -10.26 43.98 30.52
CA SER A 850 -11.19 44.92 31.15
C SER A 850 -10.47 45.75 32.22
N ILE A 851 -10.74 47.04 32.20
CA ILE A 851 -10.31 47.98 33.24
C ILE A 851 -11.53 48.43 34.02
N THR A 852 -11.50 48.21 35.30
CA THR A 852 -12.56 48.71 36.21
C THR A 852 -11.96 49.74 37.12
N THR A 853 -12.38 50.99 36.95
CA THR A 853 -11.99 52.10 37.82
C THR A 853 -13.10 52.44 38.77
N ASN A 854 -12.75 52.61 40.04
CA ASN A 854 -13.66 52.95 41.11
C ASN A 854 -13.24 54.29 41.76
N VAL A 855 -14.20 55.19 41.88
CA VAL A 855 -13.99 56.48 42.55
C VAL A 855 -15.10 56.72 43.55
N GLU A 856 -14.75 57.17 44.72
CA GLU A 856 -15.72 57.68 45.68
C GLU A 856 -15.93 59.18 45.44
N LEU A 857 -16.99 59.50 44.70
CA LEU A 857 -17.32 60.90 44.32
C LEU A 857 -17.93 61.65 45.52
N LYS A 858 -17.35 62.74 45.97
CA LYS A 858 -17.91 63.59 47.01
C LYS A 858 -19.13 64.32 46.48
N MET A 859 -20.30 64.06 47.08
CA MET A 859 -21.53 64.80 46.81
C MET A 859 -21.59 66.14 47.47
N LEU A 860 -22.11 67.19 46.81
CA LEU A 860 -22.24 68.48 47.34
C LEU A 860 -23.59 68.70 48.04
N PHE A 861 -24.63 68.15 47.54
CA PHE A 861 -26.00 68.31 47.97
C PHE A 861 -26.71 67.02 48.43
N LEU A 862 -26.32 65.92 47.97
CA LEU A 862 -26.90 64.61 48.31
C LEU A 862 -26.00 63.84 49.27
N SER A 863 -25.96 64.25 50.54
CA SER A 863 -25.26 63.52 51.57
C SER A 863 -26.21 62.60 52.39
N MET A 864 -27.10 61.84 51.74
CA MET A 864 -28.09 61.06 52.45
C MET A 864 -27.55 59.68 52.86
N PRO A 865 -27.64 59.30 54.15
CA PRO A 865 -27.03 58.04 54.58
C PRO A 865 -27.53 56.72 53.97
N PHE A 866 -28.69 56.77 53.32
CA PHE A 866 -29.27 55.58 52.68
C PHE A 866 -28.79 55.31 51.24
N ALA A 867 -28.13 56.30 50.63
CA ALA A 867 -27.59 56.21 49.30
C ALA A 867 -26.11 55.75 49.27
N GLN A 868 -25.57 55.48 50.44
CA GLN A 868 -24.13 55.30 50.58
C GLN A 868 -23.77 53.81 50.78
N LYS A 869 -23.10 53.22 49.78
CA LYS A 869 -22.47 51.95 49.97
C LYS A 869 -21.10 52.02 49.29
N GLY A 870 -20.05 52.12 50.09
CA GLY A 870 -18.67 52.21 49.60
C GLY A 870 -18.22 50.90 48.89
N VAL A 871 -17.24 51.04 48.04
CA VAL A 871 -16.64 49.95 47.26
C VAL A 871 -16.05 48.86 48.18
N ASN A 872 -15.53 49.23 49.38
CA ASN A 872 -14.97 48.29 50.35
C ASN A 872 -15.85 48.15 51.63
N GLY A 873 -17.12 48.53 51.54
CA GLY A 873 -18.06 48.40 52.68
C GLY A 873 -17.99 49.48 53.74
N VAL A 874 -17.06 50.45 53.67
CA VAL A 874 -16.94 51.60 54.56
C VAL A 874 -17.11 52.86 53.70
N VAL A 875 -18.23 53.58 53.89
CA VAL A 875 -18.53 54.79 53.13
C VAL A 875 -18.28 55.99 53.98
N PRO A 876 -17.39 56.88 53.60
CA PRO A 876 -17.29 58.23 54.27
C PRO A 876 -18.60 58.95 54.05
N PRO A 877 -19.09 59.68 55.10
CA PRO A 877 -20.33 60.38 54.95
C PRO A 877 -20.24 61.49 53.86
N GLY A 878 -21.17 61.36 52.88
CA GLY A 878 -21.28 62.39 51.79
C GLY A 878 -20.59 61.99 50.49
N THR A 879 -20.13 60.70 50.35
CA THR A 879 -19.59 60.21 49.11
C THR A 879 -20.55 59.19 48.45
N LEU A 880 -20.44 59.08 47.12
CA LEU A 880 -21.12 58.03 46.32
C LEU A 880 -20.09 57.24 45.52
N PRO A 881 -20.06 55.89 45.57
CA PRO A 881 -19.18 55.14 44.77
C PRO A 881 -19.62 55.15 43.27
N VAL A 882 -18.68 55.43 42.42
CA VAL A 882 -18.84 55.39 40.94
C VAL A 882 -17.88 54.37 40.40
N SER A 883 -18.41 53.34 39.78
CA SER A 883 -17.64 52.27 39.14
C SER A 883 -17.89 52.32 37.62
N VAL A 884 -16.82 52.28 36.86
CA VAL A 884 -16.86 52.18 35.40
C VAL A 884 -15.96 51.05 34.95
N THR A 885 -16.50 50.15 34.16
CA THR A 885 -15.77 49.04 33.52
C THR A 885 -15.79 49.20 32.01
N ASP A 886 -14.63 49.17 31.40
CA ASP A 886 -14.44 49.27 29.99
C ASP A 886 -13.65 48.04 29.45
N TYR A 887 -14.03 47.59 28.25
CA TYR A 887 -13.36 46.49 27.55
C TYR A 887 -12.66 47.05 26.33
N ARG A 888 -11.40 46.60 26.11
CA ARG A 888 -10.60 46.97 24.95
C ARG A 888 -9.74 45.80 24.53
N GLY A 889 -9.48 45.68 23.22
CA GLY A 889 -8.62 44.72 22.60
C GLY A 889 -8.11 45.19 21.25
N TYR A 890 -7.15 44.47 20.71
CA TYR A 890 -6.58 44.70 19.38
C TYR A 890 -7.56 44.37 18.27
#